data_9c0fea74806af8cb3ad2fffb5c896873
#
_entry.id   9c0fea74806af8cb3ad2fffb5c896873
#
_cell.length_a   1.000
_cell.length_b   1.000
_cell.length_c   1.000
_cell.angle_alpha   90.00
_cell.angle_beta   90.00
_cell.angle_gamma   90.00
#
_symmetry.space_group_name_H-M   'P 1'
#
loop_
_entity.id
_entity.type
_entity.pdbx_description
1 polymer ?
#
loop_
_entity_poly.entity_id
_entity_poly.type
_entity_poly.pdbx_seq_one_letter_code
_entity_poly.pdbx_strand_id
1 'polypeptide(L)'
;TGTNGKSSIADFYYQILKLNKKKSASIGTLGIRTNSKKIPVSNTTLDPIVLSQQLEKLKKNNINNTIIEASSHGLKQNRLDGLNFKIGIFTNLSHDHLDYHKTFEDYLNSKLHLFNKLLRKSSTIITDKTIPEYKKIKKISLNKQLNLKTIGNEGSTLSMINHEYMDEKQIIKIKYKKNYYSFKINLIGKIQIKNILMAMIAAEKSNIKFKDIVKVISKLIPVDGRLEKIGKIRNNSKVILDYAHTPDALKTCLQNLNEQFKNKNISIVFGCGGNRDEIKRPKMGEIANRFCNKIYLTDDNPRNENPKKIRSHIKRKINQSKLYEIASRRKAIKEAINNLHTGEILLVAGKGHENIQDYGISKKFFSDRKCILGQIKKKNKNLSKNFKINILKEESQQNHFSLKLKLRKASINSKEIKKNDIFFAIKGKKRDGNFYLKEALDKGASLAVINKVKKSENISKQIKVPNSLNFLTKTSSKVRENSSGKIIAITGSCGKTSLKELIGKALNKVCRVTYSSKSYNNKFGVPLSLFNLKKNDDFGVFEVGMDKKGEIDNLTKIIKPDVGVITNVSYAHAKNFKNLKQIALAKSEIMNNIVEGGSIVLNADDKFYKLHEKIALRKKLKVYSFSINKKNATVRLNSIKKKKSKFHVSINIYKQKKLFFVSTNFENNLKNLLCAITVISIFQNIKNLNKNIFYDYEIPEGRGDFSKIKINKKNIFLIDESYNSNPLSLRSAINNFNLINIKNNKKHLILGDMLELGKHSKKLHSELSDIINSSSIDNVYVFGKNIKETYKNIHRKKKGLILKEISQIIDLIKNNINNNDYLMIKGSNATGLHKLTSSLKKERKNAL
;
A
#
# COMPACT_ATOMS: atom_id res chain seq x y z
N THR A 1 -30.67 -11.56 -25.03
CA THR A 1 -29.95 -12.23 -26.12
C THR A 1 -28.78 -11.37 -26.63
N GLY A 2 -27.95 -11.87 -27.54
CA GLY A 2 -26.77 -11.25 -28.15
C GLY A 2 -25.58 -12.21 -28.20
N THR A 3 -24.47 -11.81 -28.82
CA THR A 3 -23.27 -12.67 -28.88
C THR A 3 -22.55 -12.68 -27.53
N ASN A 4 -22.15 -11.52 -27.00
CA ASN A 4 -21.41 -11.36 -25.75
C ASN A 4 -22.26 -10.62 -24.71
N GLY A 5 -21.96 -10.79 -23.43
CA GLY A 5 -22.57 -10.03 -22.32
C GLY A 5 -23.82 -10.64 -21.70
N LYS A 6 -24.48 -11.66 -22.31
CA LYS A 6 -25.71 -12.30 -21.78
C LYS A 6 -25.60 -12.70 -20.29
N SER A 7 -24.64 -13.55 -19.99
CA SER A 7 -24.43 -14.06 -18.62
C SER A 7 -24.05 -12.95 -17.64
N SER A 8 -23.29 -11.94 -18.10
CA SER A 8 -22.91 -10.80 -17.26
C SER A 8 -24.12 -9.95 -16.89
N ILE A 9 -24.99 -9.64 -17.85
CA ILE A 9 -26.20 -8.85 -17.61
C ILE A 9 -27.16 -9.63 -16.69
N ALA A 10 -27.35 -10.93 -16.98
CA ALA A 10 -28.22 -11.78 -16.16
C ALA A 10 -27.75 -11.84 -14.70
N ASP A 11 -26.45 -11.98 -14.50
CA ASP A 11 -25.88 -12.05 -13.16
C ASP A 11 -25.90 -10.68 -12.44
N PHE A 12 -25.59 -9.58 -13.13
CA PHE A 12 -25.67 -8.24 -12.53
C PHE A 12 -27.10 -7.87 -12.18
N TYR A 13 -28.08 -8.17 -13.02
CA TYR A 13 -29.48 -7.99 -12.68
C TYR A 13 -29.86 -8.77 -11.41
N TYR A 14 -29.50 -10.05 -11.35
CA TYR A 14 -29.72 -10.88 -10.18
C TYR A 14 -29.05 -10.30 -8.93
N GLN A 15 -27.78 -9.87 -9.02
CA GLN A 15 -27.07 -9.24 -7.90
C GLN A 15 -27.73 -7.93 -7.44
N ILE A 16 -28.15 -7.07 -8.37
CA ILE A 16 -28.83 -5.81 -8.04
C ILE A 16 -30.12 -6.07 -7.27
N LEU A 17 -30.94 -7.01 -7.72
CA LEU A 17 -32.19 -7.37 -7.03
C LEU A 17 -31.92 -7.96 -5.65
N LYS A 18 -31.00 -8.91 -5.54
CA LYS A 18 -30.60 -9.54 -4.28
C LYS A 18 -30.10 -8.52 -3.25
N LEU A 19 -29.25 -7.58 -3.67
CA LEU A 19 -28.72 -6.50 -2.82
C LEU A 19 -29.80 -5.53 -2.35
N ASN A 20 -30.88 -5.39 -3.16
CA ASN A 20 -32.09 -4.63 -2.80
C ASN A 20 -33.16 -5.50 -2.09
N LYS A 21 -32.76 -6.69 -1.58
CA LYS A 21 -33.64 -7.60 -0.82
C LYS A 21 -34.86 -8.10 -1.60
N LYS A 22 -34.83 -8.09 -2.93
CA LYS A 22 -35.89 -8.64 -3.78
C LYS A 22 -35.60 -10.12 -4.09
N LYS A 23 -36.61 -10.96 -3.98
CA LYS A 23 -36.54 -12.36 -4.44
C LYS A 23 -36.37 -12.39 -5.96
N SER A 24 -35.34 -13.09 -6.43
CA SER A 24 -35.03 -13.13 -7.87
C SER A 24 -34.37 -14.44 -8.26
N ALA A 25 -34.46 -14.79 -9.54
CA ALA A 25 -33.77 -15.93 -10.14
C ALA A 25 -33.05 -15.52 -11.44
N SER A 26 -31.95 -16.19 -11.73
CA SER A 26 -31.25 -16.13 -13.03
C SER A 26 -31.12 -17.54 -13.58
N ILE A 27 -31.52 -17.73 -14.84
CA ILE A 27 -31.46 -19.03 -15.57
C ILE A 27 -30.58 -18.81 -16.80
N GLY A 28 -29.48 -19.54 -16.92
CA GLY A 28 -28.57 -19.43 -18.05
C GLY A 28 -27.30 -20.25 -17.89
N THR A 29 -26.26 -19.87 -18.59
CA THR A 29 -24.95 -20.55 -18.66
C THR A 29 -24.35 -20.83 -17.25
N LEU A 30 -24.60 -19.98 -16.27
CA LEU A 30 -24.10 -20.12 -14.91
C LEU A 30 -24.99 -21.03 -14.02
N GLY A 31 -26.02 -21.66 -14.60
CA GLY A 31 -27.00 -22.48 -13.91
C GLY A 31 -28.27 -21.70 -13.53
N ILE A 32 -29.13 -22.35 -12.77
CA ILE A 32 -30.30 -21.73 -12.13
C ILE A 32 -29.86 -21.21 -10.77
N ARG A 33 -29.91 -19.93 -10.59
CA ARG A 33 -29.49 -19.23 -9.34
C ARG A 33 -30.70 -18.59 -8.70
N THR A 34 -30.90 -18.90 -7.42
CA THR A 34 -31.89 -18.23 -6.56
C THR A 34 -31.18 -17.68 -5.34
N ASN A 35 -31.88 -16.94 -4.49
CA ASN A 35 -31.28 -16.41 -3.26
C ASN A 35 -30.69 -17.49 -2.35
N SER A 36 -31.19 -18.73 -2.43
CA SER A 36 -30.81 -19.87 -1.56
C SER A 36 -30.02 -20.99 -2.25
N LYS A 37 -30.16 -21.16 -3.58
CA LYS A 37 -29.60 -22.34 -4.28
C LYS A 37 -28.95 -21.96 -5.63
N LYS A 38 -27.96 -22.78 -6.03
CA LYS A 38 -27.38 -22.78 -7.39
C LYS A 38 -27.45 -24.22 -7.92
N ILE A 39 -28.16 -24.40 -9.03
CA ILE A 39 -28.34 -25.69 -9.69
C ILE A 39 -27.63 -25.63 -11.06
N PRO A 40 -26.68 -26.53 -11.38
CA PRO A 40 -26.03 -26.57 -12.69
C PRO A 40 -27.02 -26.96 -13.76
N VAL A 41 -26.78 -26.51 -15.00
CA VAL A 41 -27.59 -26.82 -16.19
C VAL A 41 -26.71 -27.26 -17.34
N SER A 42 -27.26 -28.04 -18.27
CA SER A 42 -26.57 -28.55 -19.47
C SER A 42 -26.51 -27.53 -20.61
N ASN A 43 -27.53 -26.69 -20.71
CA ASN A 43 -27.70 -25.74 -21.82
C ASN A 43 -27.95 -24.32 -21.33
N THR A 44 -27.43 -23.31 -22.04
CA THR A 44 -27.66 -21.88 -21.74
C THR A 44 -29.16 -21.53 -21.73
N THR A 45 -29.92 -22.01 -22.73
CA THR A 45 -31.39 -21.94 -22.76
C THR A 45 -31.90 -23.35 -22.58
N LEU A 46 -32.62 -23.59 -21.49
CA LEU A 46 -33.13 -24.91 -21.14
C LEU A 46 -34.13 -25.45 -22.19
N ASP A 47 -34.29 -26.76 -22.14
CA ASP A 47 -35.42 -27.42 -22.81
C ASP A 47 -36.75 -26.86 -22.29
N PRO A 48 -37.79 -26.72 -23.16
CA PRO A 48 -39.07 -26.11 -22.77
C PRO A 48 -39.75 -26.78 -21.58
N ILE A 49 -39.73 -28.12 -21.48
CA ILE A 49 -40.34 -28.84 -20.40
C ILE A 49 -39.62 -28.57 -19.06
N VAL A 50 -38.28 -28.68 -19.07
CA VAL A 50 -37.45 -28.41 -17.91
C VAL A 50 -37.60 -26.96 -17.48
N LEU A 51 -37.63 -26.02 -18.41
CA LEU A 51 -37.79 -24.59 -18.14
C LEU A 51 -39.15 -24.31 -17.50
N SER A 52 -40.25 -24.86 -18.02
CA SER A 52 -41.61 -24.72 -17.48
C SER A 52 -41.67 -25.20 -16.03
N GLN A 53 -41.17 -26.43 -15.74
CA GLN A 53 -41.09 -26.98 -14.41
C GLN A 53 -40.30 -26.10 -13.42
N GLN A 54 -39.19 -25.51 -13.89
CA GLN A 54 -38.38 -24.61 -13.06
C GLN A 54 -39.11 -23.30 -12.79
N LEU A 55 -39.79 -22.74 -13.80
CA LEU A 55 -40.57 -21.50 -13.64
C LEU A 55 -41.74 -21.69 -12.69
N GLU A 56 -42.42 -22.86 -12.74
CA GLU A 56 -43.45 -23.20 -11.78
C GLU A 56 -42.90 -23.30 -10.35
N LYS A 57 -41.77 -23.99 -10.15
CA LYS A 57 -41.08 -24.05 -8.84
C LYS A 57 -40.71 -22.68 -8.32
N LEU A 58 -40.23 -21.75 -9.20
CA LEU A 58 -39.93 -20.37 -8.85
C LEU A 58 -41.18 -19.60 -8.40
N LYS A 59 -42.31 -19.80 -9.11
CA LYS A 59 -43.62 -19.21 -8.76
C LYS A 59 -44.12 -19.70 -7.38
N LYS A 60 -44.04 -21.01 -7.13
CA LYS A 60 -44.40 -21.61 -5.79
C LYS A 60 -43.54 -21.04 -4.66
N ASN A 61 -42.30 -20.62 -4.92
CA ASN A 61 -41.43 -19.98 -3.94
C ASN A 61 -41.55 -18.43 -3.87
N ASN A 62 -42.57 -17.84 -4.52
CA ASN A 62 -42.81 -16.40 -4.60
C ASN A 62 -41.62 -15.62 -5.22
N ILE A 63 -40.96 -16.20 -6.23
CA ILE A 63 -39.88 -15.55 -6.98
C ILE A 63 -40.48 -14.98 -8.27
N ASN A 64 -40.85 -13.68 -8.21
CA ASN A 64 -41.58 -13.01 -9.30
C ASN A 64 -40.64 -12.32 -10.31
N ASN A 65 -39.36 -12.23 -10.03
CA ASN A 65 -38.37 -11.61 -10.92
C ASN A 65 -37.38 -12.67 -11.40
N THR A 66 -37.50 -13.03 -12.67
CA THR A 66 -36.64 -14.05 -13.30
C THR A 66 -36.04 -13.50 -14.56
N ILE A 67 -34.71 -13.61 -14.71
CA ILE A 67 -34.00 -13.31 -15.95
C ILE A 67 -33.49 -14.60 -16.59
N ILE A 68 -33.69 -14.70 -17.93
CA ILE A 68 -33.35 -15.92 -18.71
C ILE A 68 -32.36 -15.53 -19.81
N GLU A 69 -31.27 -16.27 -19.96
CA GLU A 69 -30.36 -16.13 -21.09
C GLU A 69 -30.98 -16.81 -22.32
N ALA A 70 -31.32 -16.01 -23.33
CA ALA A 70 -31.84 -16.48 -24.61
C ALA A 70 -30.71 -16.63 -25.64
N SER A 71 -30.19 -17.85 -25.80
CA SER A 71 -29.21 -18.20 -26.84
C SER A 71 -29.81 -18.18 -28.23
N SER A 72 -29.00 -17.95 -29.28
CA SER A 72 -29.51 -18.00 -30.68
C SER A 72 -30.05 -19.40 -31.06
N HIS A 73 -29.39 -20.45 -30.59
CA HIS A 73 -29.87 -21.85 -30.76
C HIS A 73 -31.23 -22.02 -30.11
N GLY A 74 -31.37 -21.60 -28.82
CA GLY A 74 -32.64 -21.73 -28.11
C GLY A 74 -33.78 -20.94 -28.74
N LEU A 75 -33.50 -19.76 -29.31
CA LEU A 75 -34.49 -18.95 -30.03
C LEU A 75 -34.85 -19.55 -31.38
N LYS A 76 -33.86 -20.05 -32.15
CA LYS A 76 -34.13 -20.72 -33.45
C LYS A 76 -34.87 -22.03 -33.26
N GLN A 77 -34.68 -22.72 -32.15
CA GLN A 77 -35.36 -23.97 -31.79
C GLN A 77 -36.67 -23.73 -31.02
N ASN A 78 -37.16 -22.52 -30.94
CA ASN A 78 -38.40 -22.12 -30.27
C ASN A 78 -38.52 -22.56 -28.80
N ARG A 79 -37.38 -22.74 -28.12
CA ARG A 79 -37.37 -23.23 -26.72
C ARG A 79 -38.00 -22.27 -25.71
N LEU A 80 -38.21 -21.01 -26.09
CA LEU A 80 -38.82 -19.97 -25.29
C LEU A 80 -40.24 -19.60 -25.73
N ASP A 81 -40.73 -20.23 -26.79
CA ASP A 81 -42.06 -19.95 -27.30
C ASP A 81 -43.13 -20.35 -26.28
N GLY A 82 -44.26 -19.66 -26.27
CA GLY A 82 -45.27 -19.80 -25.23
C GLY A 82 -45.00 -19.00 -23.96
N LEU A 83 -43.73 -18.45 -23.74
CA LEU A 83 -43.43 -17.54 -22.63
C LEU A 83 -43.67 -16.10 -23.01
N ASN A 84 -44.16 -15.31 -22.07
CA ASN A 84 -44.40 -13.89 -22.23
C ASN A 84 -43.36 -13.06 -21.46
N PHE A 85 -42.51 -12.36 -22.17
CA PHE A 85 -41.49 -11.53 -21.57
C PHE A 85 -41.94 -10.08 -21.46
N LYS A 86 -41.77 -9.45 -20.26
CA LYS A 86 -41.98 -8.02 -20.07
C LYS A 86 -40.81 -7.18 -20.55
N ILE A 87 -39.60 -7.77 -20.58
CA ILE A 87 -38.36 -7.09 -20.94
C ILE A 87 -37.53 -8.00 -21.84
N GLY A 88 -37.10 -7.48 -22.99
CA GLY A 88 -36.11 -8.10 -23.86
C GLY A 88 -34.85 -7.26 -23.93
N ILE A 89 -33.65 -7.87 -23.77
CA ILE A 89 -32.37 -7.19 -23.84
C ILE A 89 -31.58 -7.69 -25.04
N PHE A 90 -31.12 -6.78 -25.91
CA PHE A 90 -30.20 -7.09 -27.01
C PHE A 90 -28.84 -6.46 -26.71
N THR A 91 -27.79 -7.28 -26.59
CA THR A 91 -26.46 -6.82 -26.15
C THR A 91 -25.61 -6.34 -27.32
N ASN A 92 -25.32 -7.23 -28.28
CA ASN A 92 -24.48 -7.00 -29.44
C ASN A 92 -24.57 -8.20 -30.38
N LEU A 93 -24.01 -8.02 -31.60
CA LEU A 93 -23.81 -9.11 -32.56
C LEU A 93 -22.38 -9.09 -33.07
N SER A 94 -21.74 -10.27 -33.09
CA SER A 94 -20.41 -10.47 -33.68
C SER A 94 -20.31 -11.88 -34.25
N HIS A 95 -19.22 -12.15 -34.99
CA HIS A 95 -19.01 -13.44 -35.66
C HIS A 95 -18.92 -14.58 -34.66
N ASP A 96 -19.95 -15.42 -34.61
CA ASP A 96 -20.03 -16.64 -33.80
C ASP A 96 -21.16 -17.55 -34.35
N HIS A 97 -21.07 -18.87 -34.08
CA HIS A 97 -22.10 -19.86 -34.37
C HIS A 97 -22.54 -19.92 -35.85
N LEU A 98 -21.68 -19.52 -36.83
CA LEU A 98 -21.99 -19.65 -38.26
C LEU A 98 -21.89 -21.09 -38.74
N ASP A 99 -21.29 -21.98 -37.97
CA ASP A 99 -21.37 -23.43 -38.13
C ASP A 99 -22.83 -23.97 -38.03
N TYR A 100 -23.68 -23.30 -37.25
CA TYR A 100 -25.08 -23.65 -37.05
C TYR A 100 -26.04 -22.76 -37.86
N HIS A 101 -25.81 -21.45 -37.90
CA HIS A 101 -26.72 -20.47 -38.51
C HIS A 101 -26.46 -20.21 -40.01
N LYS A 102 -25.40 -20.81 -40.60
CA LYS A 102 -24.97 -20.66 -41.99
C LYS A 102 -24.67 -19.25 -42.44
N THR A 103 -25.55 -18.24 -42.18
CA THR A 103 -25.36 -16.83 -42.53
C THR A 103 -25.46 -15.92 -41.32
N PHE A 104 -24.82 -14.73 -41.42
CA PHE A 104 -24.88 -13.70 -40.39
C PHE A 104 -26.30 -13.15 -40.20
N GLU A 105 -27.07 -13.11 -41.29
CA GLU A 105 -28.46 -12.65 -41.28
C GLU A 105 -29.39 -13.65 -40.57
N ASP A 106 -29.26 -14.95 -40.83
CA ASP A 106 -29.98 -15.99 -40.08
C ASP A 106 -29.65 -15.92 -38.58
N TYR A 107 -28.40 -15.73 -38.25
CA TYR A 107 -27.95 -15.52 -36.87
C TYR A 107 -28.58 -14.30 -36.18
N LEU A 108 -28.64 -13.16 -36.87
CA LEU A 108 -29.33 -11.96 -36.41
C LEU A 108 -30.83 -12.21 -36.27
N ASN A 109 -31.49 -12.76 -37.28
CA ASN A 109 -32.92 -13.00 -37.30
C ASN A 109 -33.34 -13.96 -36.18
N SER A 110 -32.53 -14.99 -35.91
CA SER A 110 -32.79 -15.91 -34.78
C SER A 110 -32.79 -15.15 -33.43
N LYS A 111 -31.93 -14.12 -33.25
CA LYS A 111 -31.92 -13.30 -32.02
C LYS A 111 -33.08 -12.29 -31.97
N LEU A 112 -33.48 -11.77 -33.17
CA LEU A 112 -34.60 -10.84 -33.29
C LEU A 112 -35.95 -11.52 -33.05
N HIS A 113 -36.04 -12.86 -33.12
CA HIS A 113 -37.21 -13.64 -32.75
C HIS A 113 -37.77 -13.25 -31.38
N LEU A 114 -36.87 -13.04 -30.39
CA LEU A 114 -37.26 -12.55 -29.04
C LEU A 114 -38.13 -11.30 -29.09
N PHE A 115 -37.80 -10.35 -29.98
CA PHE A 115 -38.47 -9.04 -30.06
C PHE A 115 -39.67 -9.08 -30.97
N ASN A 116 -39.62 -9.88 -32.03
CA ASN A 116 -40.69 -10.01 -33.04
C ASN A 116 -41.84 -10.91 -32.53
N LYS A 117 -41.58 -11.97 -31.75
CA LYS A 117 -42.57 -12.98 -31.39
C LYS A 117 -42.87 -13.05 -29.89
N LEU A 118 -41.84 -12.89 -29.00
CA LEU A 118 -41.99 -13.22 -27.60
C LEU A 118 -42.26 -12.00 -26.67
N LEU A 119 -42.18 -10.77 -27.24
CA LEU A 119 -42.57 -9.55 -26.55
C LEU A 119 -43.98 -9.14 -26.96
N ARG A 120 -44.83 -8.88 -25.94
CA ARG A 120 -46.15 -8.30 -26.17
C ARG A 120 -46.09 -6.78 -26.36
N LYS A 121 -47.13 -6.17 -26.91
CA LYS A 121 -47.34 -4.69 -26.95
C LYS A 121 -47.03 -4.08 -25.58
N SER A 122 -46.41 -2.90 -25.53
CA SER A 122 -45.98 -2.21 -24.34
C SER A 122 -44.82 -2.84 -23.52
N SER A 123 -44.30 -4.01 -23.90
CA SER A 123 -43.09 -4.59 -23.33
C SER A 123 -41.87 -3.69 -23.59
N THR A 124 -40.82 -3.83 -22.79
CA THR A 124 -39.61 -2.99 -22.90
C THR A 124 -38.49 -3.68 -23.66
N ILE A 125 -37.90 -3.00 -24.66
CA ILE A 125 -36.62 -3.39 -25.25
C ILE A 125 -35.50 -2.58 -24.59
N ILE A 126 -34.38 -3.21 -24.25
CA ILE A 126 -33.15 -2.54 -23.76
C ILE A 126 -32.01 -2.88 -24.72
N THR A 127 -31.31 -1.87 -25.24
CA THR A 127 -30.17 -2.06 -26.14
C THR A 127 -29.18 -0.91 -26.08
N ASP A 128 -27.99 -1.09 -26.68
CA ASP A 128 -26.98 -0.04 -26.84
C ASP A 128 -27.26 0.74 -28.16
N LYS A 129 -27.39 2.07 -28.05
CA LYS A 129 -27.61 2.97 -29.20
C LYS A 129 -26.43 2.99 -30.18
N THR A 130 -25.24 2.53 -29.74
CA THR A 130 -24.01 2.59 -30.54
C THR A 130 -23.73 1.35 -31.38
N ILE A 131 -24.56 0.29 -31.28
CA ILE A 131 -24.38 -0.93 -32.08
C ILE A 131 -24.97 -0.82 -33.49
N PRO A 132 -24.40 -1.50 -34.49
CA PRO A 132 -24.92 -1.46 -35.89
C PRO A 132 -26.39 -1.87 -36.00
N GLU A 133 -26.84 -2.84 -35.22
CA GLU A 133 -28.19 -3.39 -35.25
C GLU A 133 -29.26 -2.46 -34.69
N TYR A 134 -28.88 -1.33 -34.08
CA TYR A 134 -29.78 -0.41 -33.40
C TYR A 134 -30.94 0.06 -34.31
N LYS A 135 -30.65 0.40 -35.58
CA LYS A 135 -31.68 0.84 -36.56
C LYS A 135 -32.76 -0.22 -36.75
N LYS A 136 -32.39 -1.51 -36.94
CA LYS A 136 -33.32 -2.64 -37.05
C LYS A 136 -34.16 -2.82 -35.78
N ILE A 137 -33.53 -2.76 -34.60
CA ILE A 137 -34.21 -2.90 -33.32
C ILE A 137 -35.20 -1.73 -33.08
N LYS A 138 -34.82 -0.51 -33.45
CA LYS A 138 -35.72 0.66 -33.42
C LYS A 138 -36.94 0.48 -34.31
N LYS A 139 -36.75 0.00 -35.54
CA LYS A 139 -37.88 -0.30 -36.47
C LYS A 139 -38.84 -1.34 -35.87
N ILE A 140 -38.29 -2.43 -35.27
CA ILE A 140 -39.11 -3.45 -34.58
C ILE A 140 -39.89 -2.84 -33.42
N SER A 141 -39.24 -1.97 -32.62
CA SER A 141 -39.90 -1.36 -31.46
C SER A 141 -41.09 -0.47 -31.86
N LEU A 142 -40.99 0.25 -32.99
CA LEU A 142 -42.07 1.06 -33.51
C LEU A 142 -43.22 0.19 -34.05
N ASN A 143 -42.91 -0.77 -34.94
CA ASN A 143 -43.92 -1.64 -35.56
C ASN A 143 -44.66 -2.51 -34.52
N LYS A 144 -44.04 -2.93 -33.42
CA LYS A 144 -44.64 -3.72 -32.37
C LYS A 144 -45.13 -2.90 -31.17
N GLN A 145 -45.06 -1.60 -31.24
CA GLN A 145 -45.44 -0.68 -30.12
C GLN A 145 -44.76 -1.07 -28.82
N LEU A 146 -43.44 -1.30 -28.87
CA LEU A 146 -42.60 -1.65 -27.69
C LEU A 146 -41.89 -0.41 -27.13
N ASN A 147 -41.67 -0.38 -25.82
CA ASN A 147 -40.98 0.70 -25.16
C ASN A 147 -39.46 0.54 -25.31
N LEU A 148 -38.84 1.32 -26.19
CA LEU A 148 -37.38 1.26 -26.38
C LEU A 148 -36.63 2.07 -25.34
N LYS A 149 -35.72 1.43 -24.62
CA LYS A 149 -34.77 2.01 -23.66
C LYS A 149 -33.35 1.76 -24.14
N THR A 150 -32.53 2.82 -24.13
CA THR A 150 -31.17 2.76 -24.68
C THR A 150 -30.11 3.11 -23.65
N ILE A 151 -28.96 2.46 -23.79
CA ILE A 151 -27.71 2.92 -23.17
C ILE A 151 -26.79 3.54 -24.23
N GLY A 152 -25.83 4.35 -23.84
CA GLY A 152 -24.84 4.93 -24.76
C GLY A 152 -24.42 6.32 -24.36
N ASN A 153 -24.07 7.14 -25.34
CA ASN A 153 -23.71 8.53 -25.18
C ASN A 153 -24.95 9.43 -24.99
N GLU A 154 -24.77 10.71 -25.04
CA GLU A 154 -25.84 11.70 -24.90
C GLU A 154 -27.05 11.40 -25.82
N GLY A 155 -28.26 11.67 -25.32
CA GLY A 155 -29.50 11.31 -26.04
C GLY A 155 -29.94 9.85 -25.86
N SER A 156 -29.28 9.05 -25.04
CA SER A 156 -29.74 7.73 -24.61
C SER A 156 -30.61 7.80 -23.35
N THR A 157 -31.45 6.79 -23.11
CA THR A 157 -32.24 6.73 -21.85
C THR A 157 -31.37 6.78 -20.62
N LEU A 158 -30.22 6.11 -20.68
CA LEU A 158 -29.18 6.11 -19.66
C LEU A 158 -27.83 6.42 -20.34
N SER A 159 -27.36 7.65 -20.18
CA SER A 159 -26.15 8.14 -20.84
C SER A 159 -24.94 8.04 -19.93
N MET A 160 -23.83 7.55 -20.47
CA MET A 160 -22.53 7.61 -19.81
C MET A 160 -21.87 8.95 -20.12
N ILE A 161 -21.65 9.78 -19.08
CA ILE A 161 -21.11 11.15 -19.22
C ILE A 161 -19.60 11.15 -19.07
N ASN A 162 -19.07 10.42 -18.08
CA ASN A 162 -17.63 10.31 -17.85
C ASN A 162 -17.27 8.91 -17.36
N HIS A 163 -16.06 8.47 -17.71
CA HIS A 163 -15.48 7.20 -17.27
C HIS A 163 -13.97 7.36 -17.07
N GLU A 164 -13.50 6.98 -15.89
CA GLU A 164 -12.09 7.03 -15.50
C GLU A 164 -11.64 5.70 -14.90
N TYR A 165 -10.43 5.27 -15.27
CA TYR A 165 -9.76 4.13 -14.64
C TYR A 165 -8.93 4.58 -13.42
N MET A 166 -9.07 3.88 -12.31
CA MET A 166 -8.28 4.05 -11.10
C MET A 166 -7.73 2.68 -10.66
N ASP A 167 -6.64 2.23 -11.28
CA ASP A 167 -6.07 0.88 -11.17
C ASP A 167 -7.14 -0.20 -11.42
N GLU A 168 -7.51 -0.97 -10.41
CA GLU A 168 -8.52 -2.05 -10.51
C GLU A 168 -9.97 -1.54 -10.44
N LYS A 169 -10.16 -0.26 -10.18
CA LYS A 169 -11.48 0.37 -10.04
C LYS A 169 -11.79 1.22 -11.23
N GLN A 170 -13.07 1.44 -11.44
CA GLN A 170 -13.57 2.35 -12.46
C GLN A 170 -14.54 3.34 -11.80
N ILE A 171 -14.42 4.62 -12.15
CA ILE A 171 -15.31 5.69 -11.70
C ILE A 171 -16.18 6.05 -12.89
N ILE A 172 -17.49 6.00 -12.70
CA ILE A 172 -18.46 6.23 -13.76
C ILE A 172 -19.42 7.33 -13.35
N LYS A 173 -19.64 8.31 -14.24
CA LYS A 173 -20.68 9.33 -14.13
C LYS A 173 -21.71 9.10 -15.22
N ILE A 174 -22.97 9.00 -14.84
CA ILE A 174 -24.10 8.73 -15.75
C ILE A 174 -25.18 9.81 -15.58
N LYS A 175 -25.99 10.00 -16.65
CA LYS A 175 -27.22 10.80 -16.63
C LYS A 175 -28.41 9.87 -16.87
N TYR A 176 -29.38 9.90 -15.96
CA TYR A 176 -30.65 9.19 -16.10
C TYR A 176 -31.81 10.15 -15.85
N LYS A 177 -32.67 10.31 -16.86
CA LYS A 177 -33.67 11.40 -16.87
C LYS A 177 -32.96 12.75 -16.67
N LYS A 178 -33.40 13.59 -15.75
CA LYS A 178 -32.79 14.89 -15.43
C LYS A 178 -31.66 14.81 -14.40
N ASN A 179 -31.37 13.61 -13.79
CA ASN A 179 -30.46 13.47 -12.67
C ASN A 179 -29.10 12.89 -13.07
N TYR A 180 -28.04 13.34 -12.40
CA TYR A 180 -26.68 12.82 -12.52
C TYR A 180 -26.35 11.91 -11.33
N TYR A 181 -25.70 10.80 -11.59
CA TYR A 181 -25.25 9.84 -10.59
C TYR A 181 -23.80 9.50 -10.82
N SER A 182 -23.03 9.26 -9.74
CA SER A 182 -21.65 8.80 -9.79
C SER A 182 -21.47 7.60 -8.88
N PHE A 183 -20.76 6.59 -9.37
CA PHE A 183 -20.44 5.39 -8.58
C PHE A 183 -19.09 4.80 -8.97
N LYS A 184 -18.52 3.99 -8.06
CA LYS A 184 -17.28 3.25 -8.28
C LYS A 184 -17.60 1.76 -8.40
N ILE A 185 -16.91 1.06 -9.29
CA ILE A 185 -17.00 -0.41 -9.42
C ILE A 185 -15.61 -1.04 -9.33
N ASN A 186 -15.55 -2.25 -8.75
CA ASN A 186 -14.34 -3.07 -8.66
C ASN A 186 -14.34 -4.17 -9.74
N LEU A 187 -14.70 -3.81 -10.95
CA LEU A 187 -14.78 -4.72 -12.11
C LEU A 187 -13.77 -4.29 -13.17
N ILE A 188 -13.29 -5.25 -13.94
CA ILE A 188 -12.29 -5.02 -14.99
C ILE A 188 -12.98 -4.91 -16.36
N GLY A 189 -12.56 -3.90 -17.14
CA GLY A 189 -13.00 -3.66 -18.52
C GLY A 189 -14.23 -2.77 -18.64
N LYS A 190 -14.18 -1.85 -19.61
CA LYS A 190 -15.27 -0.93 -19.97
C LYS A 190 -16.52 -1.66 -20.44
N ILE A 191 -16.36 -2.86 -21.01
CA ILE A 191 -17.49 -3.70 -21.45
C ILE A 191 -18.42 -4.04 -20.27
N GLN A 192 -17.90 -4.20 -19.06
CA GLN A 192 -18.73 -4.48 -17.87
C GLN A 192 -19.63 -3.30 -17.50
N ILE A 193 -19.23 -2.07 -17.83
CA ILE A 193 -20.06 -0.88 -17.60
C ILE A 193 -21.33 -0.97 -18.45
N LYS A 194 -21.20 -1.28 -19.74
CA LYS A 194 -22.35 -1.45 -20.64
C LYS A 194 -23.31 -2.53 -20.10
N ASN A 195 -22.77 -3.66 -19.66
CA ASN A 195 -23.56 -4.74 -19.08
C ASN A 195 -24.31 -4.30 -17.81
N ILE A 196 -23.65 -3.54 -16.94
CA ILE A 196 -24.26 -2.97 -15.72
C ILE A 196 -25.36 -1.98 -16.07
N LEU A 197 -25.13 -1.07 -17.01
CA LEU A 197 -26.13 -0.07 -17.41
C LEU A 197 -27.41 -0.71 -17.94
N MET A 198 -27.29 -1.78 -18.75
CA MET A 198 -28.46 -2.57 -19.20
C MET A 198 -29.16 -3.26 -18.02
N ALA A 199 -28.41 -3.87 -17.12
CA ALA A 199 -28.97 -4.50 -15.92
C ALA A 199 -29.64 -3.50 -14.96
N MET A 200 -29.13 -2.26 -14.87
CA MET A 200 -29.75 -1.18 -14.08
C MET A 200 -31.12 -0.78 -14.62
N ILE A 201 -31.27 -0.64 -15.97
CA ILE A 201 -32.56 -0.33 -16.60
C ILE A 201 -33.53 -1.50 -16.36
N ALA A 202 -33.08 -2.74 -16.50
CA ALA A 202 -33.92 -3.92 -16.26
C ALA A 202 -34.37 -3.99 -14.79
N ALA A 203 -33.50 -3.69 -13.84
CA ALA A 203 -33.82 -3.68 -12.42
C ALA A 203 -34.80 -2.54 -12.05
N GLU A 204 -34.71 -1.37 -12.68
CA GLU A 204 -35.66 -0.28 -12.51
C GLU A 204 -37.06 -0.69 -12.96
N LYS A 205 -37.13 -1.43 -14.07
CA LYS A 205 -38.38 -2.02 -14.57
C LYS A 205 -38.95 -3.15 -13.70
N SER A 206 -38.19 -3.63 -12.70
CA SER A 206 -38.61 -4.58 -11.70
C SER A 206 -39.05 -3.89 -10.38
N ASN A 207 -39.54 -2.66 -10.47
CA ASN A 207 -40.06 -1.84 -9.36
C ASN A 207 -39.02 -1.57 -8.25
N ILE A 208 -37.78 -1.23 -8.65
CA ILE A 208 -36.74 -0.72 -7.75
C ILE A 208 -36.46 0.73 -8.11
N LYS A 209 -36.48 1.64 -7.11
CA LYS A 209 -36.15 3.05 -7.34
C LYS A 209 -34.71 3.17 -7.85
N PHE A 210 -34.48 3.95 -8.90
CA PHE A 210 -33.17 4.05 -9.55
C PHE A 210 -32.05 4.49 -8.59
N LYS A 211 -32.36 5.38 -7.63
CA LYS A 211 -31.42 5.81 -6.56
C LYS A 211 -30.95 4.64 -5.70
N ASP A 212 -31.78 3.66 -5.41
CA ASP A 212 -31.43 2.49 -4.60
C ASP A 212 -30.62 1.46 -5.43
N ILE A 213 -30.88 1.38 -6.73
CA ILE A 213 -30.03 0.63 -7.65
C ILE A 213 -28.60 1.18 -7.62
N VAL A 214 -28.44 2.51 -7.77
CA VAL A 214 -27.11 3.15 -7.76
C VAL A 214 -26.33 2.90 -6.46
N LYS A 215 -27.02 2.90 -5.30
CA LYS A 215 -26.37 2.65 -3.98
C LYS A 215 -25.69 1.29 -3.87
N VAL A 216 -26.18 0.29 -4.60
CA VAL A 216 -25.65 -1.09 -4.51
C VAL A 216 -24.64 -1.43 -5.61
N ILE A 217 -24.51 -0.61 -6.65
CA ILE A 217 -23.62 -0.90 -7.81
C ILE A 217 -22.16 -1.11 -7.36
N SER A 218 -21.67 -0.35 -6.39
CA SER A 218 -20.31 -0.51 -5.87
C SER A 218 -20.05 -1.85 -5.17
N LYS A 219 -21.11 -2.60 -4.82
CA LYS A 219 -21.07 -3.90 -4.16
C LYS A 219 -21.14 -5.09 -5.15
N LEU A 220 -21.27 -4.82 -6.44
CA LEU A 220 -21.28 -5.88 -7.45
C LEU A 220 -19.94 -6.59 -7.49
N ILE A 221 -20.00 -7.91 -7.59
CA ILE A 221 -18.84 -8.79 -7.72
C ILE A 221 -18.69 -9.27 -9.18
N PRO A 222 -17.46 -9.59 -9.61
CA PRO A 222 -17.21 -10.14 -10.94
C PRO A 222 -18.03 -11.40 -11.20
N VAL A 223 -18.49 -11.52 -12.44
CA VAL A 223 -19.20 -12.72 -12.91
C VAL A 223 -18.19 -13.83 -13.14
N ASP A 224 -18.51 -15.06 -12.73
CA ASP A 224 -17.63 -16.22 -12.84
C ASP A 224 -17.07 -16.38 -14.28
N GLY A 225 -15.75 -16.27 -14.41
CA GLY A 225 -15.04 -16.43 -15.69
C GLY A 225 -15.31 -15.33 -16.72
N ARG A 226 -15.65 -14.10 -16.32
CA ARG A 226 -15.85 -12.95 -17.19
C ARG A 226 -15.01 -11.75 -16.72
N LEU A 227 -13.81 -11.57 -17.30
CA LEU A 227 -12.81 -10.60 -16.86
C LEU A 227 -12.62 -10.61 -15.33
N GLU A 228 -12.60 -11.80 -14.79
CA GLU A 228 -12.56 -12.02 -13.37
C GLU A 228 -11.14 -12.08 -12.84
N LYS A 229 -10.80 -11.21 -11.89
CA LYS A 229 -9.52 -11.28 -11.19
C LYS A 229 -9.50 -12.44 -10.20
N ILE A 230 -8.58 -13.38 -10.39
CA ILE A 230 -8.44 -14.56 -9.54
C ILE A 230 -7.31 -14.34 -8.53
N GLY A 231 -7.69 -14.29 -7.25
CA GLY A 231 -6.74 -14.18 -6.14
C GLY A 231 -5.92 -12.91 -6.11
N LYS A 232 -4.95 -12.85 -5.20
CA LYS A 232 -4.02 -11.73 -5.02
C LYS A 232 -2.59 -12.23 -5.04
N ILE A 233 -1.77 -11.75 -5.99
CA ILE A 233 -0.34 -12.04 -6.04
C ILE A 233 0.43 -10.92 -5.31
N ARG A 234 1.40 -11.32 -4.51
CA ARG A 234 2.14 -10.42 -3.63
C ARG A 234 3.06 -9.43 -4.34
N ASN A 235 3.46 -9.69 -5.58
CA ASN A 235 4.23 -8.77 -6.42
C ASN A 235 3.36 -7.83 -7.25
N ASN A 236 2.09 -7.64 -6.90
CA ASN A 236 1.14 -6.79 -7.60
C ASN A 236 0.78 -7.23 -9.03
N SER A 237 1.28 -8.38 -9.53
CA SER A 237 0.79 -8.95 -10.78
C SER A 237 -0.64 -9.46 -10.62
N LYS A 238 -1.38 -9.49 -11.72
CA LYS A 238 -2.79 -9.85 -11.72
C LYS A 238 -3.04 -11.03 -12.65
N VAL A 239 -3.86 -11.97 -12.23
CA VAL A 239 -4.35 -13.05 -13.10
C VAL A 239 -5.84 -12.85 -13.34
N ILE A 240 -6.20 -12.71 -14.59
CA ILE A 240 -7.57 -12.49 -15.05
C ILE A 240 -8.04 -13.76 -15.75
N LEU A 241 -9.21 -14.25 -15.40
CA LEU A 241 -9.87 -15.39 -16.02
C LEU A 241 -11.02 -14.92 -16.90
N ASP A 242 -11.04 -15.37 -18.16
CA ASP A 242 -12.13 -15.03 -19.09
C ASP A 242 -12.53 -16.23 -19.95
N TYR A 243 -13.76 -16.22 -20.39
CA TYR A 243 -14.34 -17.22 -21.30
C TYR A 243 -14.09 -16.93 -22.78
N ALA A 244 -13.39 -15.88 -23.14
CA ALA A 244 -13.14 -15.46 -24.52
C ALA A 244 -12.53 -16.60 -25.36
N HIS A 245 -13.35 -17.15 -26.28
CA HIS A 245 -13.01 -18.28 -27.15
C HIS A 245 -13.29 -17.97 -28.64
N THR A 246 -13.65 -16.72 -28.96
CA THR A 246 -13.80 -16.20 -30.33
C THR A 246 -12.81 -15.05 -30.55
N PRO A 247 -12.45 -14.73 -31.83
CA PRO A 247 -11.57 -13.62 -32.14
C PRO A 247 -12.03 -12.28 -31.56
N ASP A 248 -13.29 -11.91 -31.72
CA ASP A 248 -13.85 -10.64 -31.25
C ASP A 248 -13.90 -10.57 -29.74
N ALA A 249 -14.25 -11.66 -29.04
CA ALA A 249 -14.25 -11.71 -27.61
C ALA A 249 -12.82 -11.57 -27.06
N LEU A 250 -11.84 -12.25 -27.67
CA LEU A 250 -10.43 -12.16 -27.27
C LEU A 250 -9.87 -10.77 -27.51
N LYS A 251 -10.15 -10.16 -28.69
CA LYS A 251 -9.76 -8.78 -29.01
C LYS A 251 -10.34 -7.80 -28.00
N THR A 252 -11.64 -7.86 -27.76
CA THR A 252 -12.34 -7.00 -26.79
C THR A 252 -11.77 -7.15 -25.39
N CYS A 253 -11.49 -8.37 -24.95
CA CYS A 253 -10.90 -8.66 -23.63
C CYS A 253 -9.52 -8.01 -23.49
N LEU A 254 -8.63 -8.24 -24.46
CA LEU A 254 -7.27 -7.68 -24.45
C LEU A 254 -7.24 -6.16 -24.59
N GLN A 255 -8.14 -5.57 -25.42
CA GLN A 255 -8.30 -4.11 -25.51
C GLN A 255 -8.71 -3.51 -24.16
N ASN A 256 -9.71 -4.08 -23.48
CA ASN A 256 -10.15 -3.61 -22.18
C ASN A 256 -9.03 -3.71 -21.11
N LEU A 257 -8.22 -4.76 -21.16
CA LEU A 257 -7.07 -4.88 -20.25
C LEU A 257 -6.00 -3.84 -20.55
N ASN A 258 -5.70 -3.58 -21.82
CA ASN A 258 -4.69 -2.60 -22.24
C ASN A 258 -5.13 -1.16 -21.91
N GLU A 259 -6.42 -0.85 -22.07
CA GLU A 259 -6.98 0.45 -21.68
C GLU A 259 -6.95 0.68 -20.16
N GLN A 260 -7.33 -0.32 -19.37
CA GLN A 260 -7.40 -0.18 -17.91
C GLN A 260 -6.04 -0.22 -17.25
N PHE A 261 -5.12 -1.03 -17.76
CA PHE A 261 -3.78 -1.22 -17.19
C PHE A 261 -2.71 -0.66 -18.14
N LYS A 262 -2.82 0.62 -18.50
CA LYS A 262 -1.87 1.30 -19.38
C LYS A 262 -0.42 1.06 -18.93
N ASN A 263 0.47 0.83 -19.89
CA ASN A 263 1.91 0.60 -19.70
C ASN A 263 2.25 -0.66 -18.86
N LYS A 264 1.35 -1.65 -18.78
CA LYS A 264 1.64 -2.95 -18.17
C LYS A 264 1.81 -4.02 -19.24
N ASN A 265 2.79 -4.89 -19.06
CA ASN A 265 2.97 -6.05 -19.92
C ASN A 265 1.80 -7.03 -19.72
N ILE A 266 1.22 -7.48 -20.82
CA ILE A 266 0.15 -8.46 -20.83
C ILE A 266 0.69 -9.78 -21.39
N SER A 267 0.43 -10.86 -20.69
CA SER A 267 0.69 -12.24 -21.12
C SER A 267 -0.62 -12.99 -21.23
N ILE A 268 -0.69 -14.02 -22.06
CA ILE A 268 -1.90 -14.81 -22.24
C ILE A 268 -1.62 -16.32 -22.19
N VAL A 269 -2.54 -17.08 -21.59
CA VAL A 269 -2.69 -18.54 -21.74
C VAL A 269 -3.98 -18.81 -22.47
N PHE A 270 -3.94 -19.44 -23.64
CA PHE A 270 -5.14 -19.79 -24.39
C PHE A 270 -4.92 -20.98 -25.34
N GLY A 271 -6.03 -21.51 -25.84
CA GLY A 271 -6.09 -22.50 -26.91
C GLY A 271 -7.42 -22.37 -27.64
N CYS A 272 -7.67 -23.24 -28.59
CA CYS A 272 -8.94 -23.37 -29.30
C CYS A 272 -9.53 -24.77 -29.15
N GLY A 273 -10.87 -24.85 -29.24
CA GLY A 273 -11.57 -26.12 -29.26
C GLY A 273 -11.46 -26.82 -30.64
N GLY A 274 -11.44 -28.15 -30.63
CA GLY A 274 -11.58 -28.99 -31.83
C GLY A 274 -13.03 -29.15 -32.22
N ASN A 275 -13.26 -29.67 -33.40
CA ASN A 275 -14.59 -29.84 -34.05
C ASN A 275 -15.42 -28.54 -34.01
N ARG A 276 -14.76 -27.43 -34.35
CA ARG A 276 -15.30 -26.07 -34.41
C ARG A 276 -14.66 -25.32 -35.58
N ASP A 277 -15.17 -24.12 -35.86
CA ASP A 277 -14.62 -23.23 -36.90
C ASP A 277 -13.09 -23.12 -36.82
N GLU A 278 -12.40 -23.63 -37.86
CA GLU A 278 -10.93 -23.61 -37.96
C GLU A 278 -10.38 -22.23 -38.36
N ILE A 279 -11.17 -21.43 -39.12
CA ILE A 279 -10.77 -20.13 -39.65
C ILE A 279 -10.46 -19.12 -38.52
N LYS A 280 -11.10 -19.28 -37.36
CA LYS A 280 -10.85 -18.42 -36.20
C LYS A 280 -9.48 -18.64 -35.57
N ARG A 281 -8.83 -19.82 -35.74
CA ARG A 281 -7.59 -20.18 -35.06
C ARG A 281 -6.41 -19.24 -35.36
N PRO A 282 -6.05 -18.99 -36.63
CA PRO A 282 -5.00 -18.03 -36.99
C PRO A 282 -5.35 -16.61 -36.55
N LYS A 283 -6.62 -16.18 -36.64
CA LYS A 283 -7.09 -14.86 -36.19
C LYS A 283 -6.90 -14.65 -34.72
N MET A 284 -7.16 -15.68 -33.89
CA MET A 284 -6.89 -15.61 -32.44
C MET A 284 -5.39 -15.53 -32.12
N GLY A 285 -4.54 -16.24 -32.90
CA GLY A 285 -3.09 -16.12 -32.82
C GLY A 285 -2.58 -14.72 -33.14
N GLU A 286 -3.09 -14.11 -34.21
CA GLU A 286 -2.75 -12.73 -34.60
C GLU A 286 -3.14 -11.70 -33.53
N ILE A 287 -4.36 -11.80 -33.00
CA ILE A 287 -4.81 -10.93 -31.90
C ILE A 287 -3.92 -11.06 -30.68
N ALA A 288 -3.58 -12.27 -30.26
CA ALA A 288 -2.67 -12.51 -29.15
C ALA A 288 -1.28 -11.91 -29.44
N ASN A 289 -0.75 -12.08 -30.66
CA ASN A 289 0.54 -11.52 -31.06
C ASN A 289 0.57 -9.98 -31.00
N ARG A 290 -0.53 -9.32 -31.38
CA ARG A 290 -0.66 -7.87 -31.37
C ARG A 290 -0.67 -7.27 -29.95
N PHE A 291 -1.37 -7.90 -29.00
CA PHE A 291 -1.63 -7.31 -27.68
C PHE A 291 -0.75 -7.85 -26.55
N CYS A 292 -0.10 -9.00 -26.74
CA CYS A 292 0.61 -9.68 -25.65
C CYS A 292 2.12 -9.70 -25.86
N ASN A 293 2.85 -9.64 -24.72
CA ASN A 293 4.31 -9.76 -24.67
C ASN A 293 4.77 -11.23 -24.59
N LYS A 294 3.98 -12.11 -23.96
CA LYS A 294 4.23 -13.56 -23.86
C LYS A 294 2.94 -14.32 -24.12
N ILE A 295 3.02 -15.37 -24.90
CA ILE A 295 1.87 -16.16 -25.34
C ILE A 295 2.13 -17.63 -24.99
N TYR A 296 1.36 -18.16 -24.05
CA TYR A 296 1.37 -19.56 -23.65
C TYR A 296 0.26 -20.30 -24.37
N LEU A 297 0.63 -20.94 -25.50
CA LEU A 297 -0.31 -21.69 -26.33
C LEU A 297 -0.49 -23.11 -25.79
N THR A 298 -1.74 -23.51 -25.56
CA THR A 298 -2.06 -24.77 -24.89
C THR A 298 -3.33 -25.43 -25.43
N ASP A 299 -3.60 -26.66 -24.99
CA ASP A 299 -4.87 -27.33 -25.32
C ASP A 299 -6.05 -26.68 -24.58
N ASP A 300 -7.18 -26.58 -25.25
CA ASP A 300 -8.48 -26.21 -24.68
C ASP A 300 -9.36 -27.45 -24.53
N ASN A 301 -10.35 -27.67 -25.40
CA ASN A 301 -11.17 -28.87 -25.56
C ASN A 301 -10.91 -29.44 -26.95
N PRO A 302 -9.87 -30.27 -27.17
CA PRO A 302 -9.54 -30.78 -28.50
C PRO A 302 -10.62 -31.65 -29.10
N ARG A 303 -11.45 -32.27 -28.27
CA ARG A 303 -12.47 -33.28 -28.68
C ARG A 303 -11.79 -34.38 -29.48
N ASN A 304 -12.36 -34.74 -30.63
CA ASN A 304 -11.84 -35.78 -31.52
C ASN A 304 -10.78 -35.32 -32.52
N GLU A 305 -10.34 -34.03 -32.42
CA GLU A 305 -9.32 -33.44 -33.29
C GLU A 305 -7.93 -33.51 -32.65
N ASN A 306 -6.89 -33.73 -33.48
CA ASN A 306 -5.52 -33.78 -33.02
C ASN A 306 -5.12 -32.42 -32.37
N PRO A 307 -4.79 -32.39 -31.06
CA PRO A 307 -4.44 -31.14 -30.35
C PRO A 307 -3.22 -30.41 -30.94
N LYS A 308 -2.24 -31.15 -31.47
CA LYS A 308 -1.04 -30.58 -32.10
C LYS A 308 -1.40 -29.83 -33.40
N LYS A 309 -2.34 -30.35 -34.18
CA LYS A 309 -2.88 -29.67 -35.40
C LYS A 309 -3.57 -28.37 -35.03
N ILE A 310 -4.39 -28.36 -33.98
CA ILE A 310 -5.07 -27.15 -33.51
C ILE A 310 -4.04 -26.07 -33.11
N ARG A 311 -3.03 -26.43 -32.31
CA ARG A 311 -1.97 -25.49 -31.91
C ARG A 311 -1.17 -25.01 -33.12
N SER A 312 -0.88 -25.87 -34.12
CA SER A 312 -0.13 -25.47 -35.31
C SER A 312 -0.87 -24.40 -36.13
N HIS A 313 -2.19 -24.49 -36.22
CA HIS A 313 -3.02 -23.47 -36.91
C HIS A 313 -2.97 -22.12 -36.18
N ILE A 314 -3.00 -22.12 -34.87
CA ILE A 314 -2.95 -20.86 -34.06
C ILE A 314 -1.57 -20.20 -34.17
N LYS A 315 -0.49 -20.96 -34.08
CA LYS A 315 0.88 -20.43 -34.02
C LYS A 315 1.36 -19.78 -35.33
N ARG A 316 0.76 -20.09 -36.47
CA ARG A 316 1.10 -19.53 -37.79
C ARG A 316 1.21 -18.02 -37.82
N LYS A 317 0.43 -17.31 -36.96
CA LYS A 317 0.37 -15.83 -36.91
C LYS A 317 0.96 -15.27 -35.61
N ILE A 318 1.81 -16.06 -34.89
CA ILE A 318 2.47 -15.65 -33.63
C ILE A 318 3.98 -15.59 -33.86
N ASN A 319 4.60 -14.49 -33.43
CA ASN A 319 6.06 -14.35 -33.44
C ASN A 319 6.68 -15.35 -32.44
N GLN A 320 7.66 -16.11 -32.91
CA GLN A 320 8.33 -17.16 -32.15
C GLN A 320 9.00 -16.64 -30.86
N SER A 321 9.49 -15.41 -30.86
CA SER A 321 10.10 -14.79 -29.67
C SER A 321 9.11 -14.57 -28.50
N LYS A 322 7.82 -14.55 -28.79
CA LYS A 322 6.74 -14.41 -27.80
C LYS A 322 6.08 -15.72 -27.42
N LEU A 323 6.35 -16.80 -28.15
CA LEU A 323 5.61 -18.05 -28.10
C LEU A 323 6.21 -19.05 -27.11
N TYR A 324 5.36 -19.59 -26.23
CA TYR A 324 5.60 -20.73 -25.35
C TYR A 324 4.54 -21.78 -25.64
N GLU A 325 4.87 -22.80 -26.48
CA GLU A 325 3.94 -23.89 -26.78
C GLU A 325 4.00 -24.97 -25.70
N ILE A 326 2.94 -25.16 -24.93
CA ILE A 326 2.87 -26.10 -23.82
C ILE A 326 1.52 -26.82 -23.86
N ALA A 327 1.48 -28.05 -24.38
CA ALA A 327 0.24 -28.82 -24.57
C ALA A 327 -0.62 -28.92 -23.30
N SER A 328 0.00 -29.24 -22.16
CA SER A 328 -0.72 -29.36 -20.89
C SER A 328 -1.15 -27.98 -20.35
N ARG A 329 -2.44 -27.70 -20.32
CA ARG A 329 -3.01 -26.45 -19.82
C ARG A 329 -2.61 -26.17 -18.37
N ARG A 330 -2.56 -27.20 -17.52
CA ARG A 330 -2.05 -27.09 -16.14
C ARG A 330 -0.59 -26.62 -16.09
N LYS A 331 0.28 -27.18 -16.96
CA LYS A 331 1.69 -26.76 -17.02
C LYS A 331 1.82 -25.35 -17.59
N ALA A 332 1.05 -25.00 -18.62
CA ALA A 332 1.02 -23.66 -19.20
C ALA A 332 0.62 -22.58 -18.18
N ILE A 333 -0.46 -22.79 -17.42
CA ILE A 333 -0.89 -21.88 -16.36
C ILE A 333 0.17 -21.76 -15.26
N LYS A 334 0.77 -22.89 -14.84
CA LYS A 334 1.85 -22.90 -13.85
C LYS A 334 3.04 -22.07 -14.29
N GLU A 335 3.49 -22.25 -15.50
CA GLU A 335 4.64 -21.55 -16.05
C GLU A 335 4.36 -20.07 -16.24
N ALA A 336 3.23 -19.74 -16.85
CA ALA A 336 2.78 -18.36 -17.02
C ALA A 336 2.73 -17.60 -15.68
N ILE A 337 2.16 -18.19 -14.62
CA ILE A 337 2.09 -17.56 -13.30
C ILE A 337 3.49 -17.44 -12.68
N ASN A 338 4.36 -18.44 -12.82
CA ASN A 338 5.72 -18.37 -12.27
C ASN A 338 6.55 -17.26 -12.95
N ASN A 339 6.36 -17.04 -14.24
CA ASN A 339 7.09 -16.05 -15.04
C ASN A 339 6.52 -14.62 -14.96
N LEU A 340 5.45 -14.38 -14.18
CA LEU A 340 4.92 -13.03 -13.97
C LEU A 340 5.87 -12.19 -13.14
N HIS A 341 6.31 -11.06 -13.69
CA HIS A 341 7.06 -10.02 -12.98
C HIS A 341 6.12 -9.05 -12.24
N THR A 342 6.70 -8.14 -11.47
CA THR A 342 5.95 -7.17 -10.67
C THR A 342 5.02 -6.32 -11.52
N GLY A 343 3.73 -6.35 -11.21
CA GLY A 343 2.70 -5.53 -11.87
C GLY A 343 2.24 -6.02 -13.24
N GLU A 344 2.76 -7.13 -13.79
CA GLU A 344 2.30 -7.71 -15.07
C GLU A 344 0.90 -8.31 -14.96
N ILE A 345 0.22 -8.40 -16.09
CA ILE A 345 -1.12 -8.95 -16.22
C ILE A 345 -1.05 -10.29 -16.97
N LEU A 346 -1.67 -11.32 -16.46
CA LEU A 346 -1.89 -12.60 -17.13
C LEU A 346 -3.38 -12.77 -17.41
N LEU A 347 -3.75 -12.91 -18.68
CA LEU A 347 -5.06 -13.38 -19.09
C LEU A 347 -5.03 -14.90 -19.28
N VAL A 348 -5.94 -15.62 -18.63
CA VAL A 348 -6.21 -17.04 -18.91
C VAL A 348 -7.57 -17.11 -19.60
N ALA A 349 -7.58 -17.41 -20.90
CA ALA A 349 -8.74 -17.32 -21.77
C ALA A 349 -9.19 -18.69 -22.32
N GLY A 350 -10.46 -18.75 -22.74
CA GLY A 350 -11.10 -19.87 -23.42
C GLY A 350 -12.12 -20.62 -22.57
N LYS A 351 -11.75 -21.10 -21.40
CA LYS A 351 -12.59 -21.99 -20.57
C LYS A 351 -13.43 -21.27 -19.49
N GLY A 352 -12.96 -20.13 -19.00
CA GLY A 352 -13.68 -19.36 -17.98
C GLY A 352 -14.10 -20.20 -16.77
N HIS A 353 -15.41 -20.42 -16.64
CA HIS A 353 -16.03 -21.16 -15.52
C HIS A 353 -16.09 -22.69 -15.75
N GLU A 354 -15.69 -23.20 -16.92
CA GLU A 354 -15.73 -24.64 -17.21
C GLU A 354 -14.83 -25.46 -16.31
N ASN A 355 -15.31 -26.67 -15.92
CA ASN A 355 -14.58 -27.56 -15.02
C ASN A 355 -14.16 -28.90 -15.68
N ILE A 356 -14.36 -29.02 -17.00
CA ILE A 356 -14.06 -30.24 -17.77
C ILE A 356 -13.17 -29.85 -18.94
N GLN A 357 -12.16 -30.64 -19.23
CA GLN A 357 -11.36 -30.60 -20.44
C GLN A 357 -11.68 -31.87 -21.27
N ASP A 358 -12.20 -31.67 -22.49
CA ASP A 358 -12.71 -32.73 -23.35
C ASP A 358 -11.71 -33.12 -24.44
N TYR A 359 -11.23 -34.37 -24.39
CA TYR A 359 -10.32 -34.98 -25.37
C TYR A 359 -11.05 -36.06 -26.22
N GLY A 360 -12.35 -35.97 -26.35
CA GLY A 360 -13.18 -36.95 -27.09
C GLY A 360 -13.40 -38.22 -26.30
N ILE A 361 -12.47 -39.18 -26.43
CA ILE A 361 -12.51 -40.47 -25.73
C ILE A 361 -12.43 -40.29 -24.20
N SER A 362 -11.73 -39.25 -23.71
CA SER A 362 -11.56 -38.99 -22.29
C SER A 362 -11.99 -37.55 -21.90
N LYS A 363 -12.82 -37.45 -20.87
CA LYS A 363 -13.15 -36.17 -20.22
C LYS A 363 -12.42 -36.04 -18.89
N LYS A 364 -11.52 -35.02 -18.78
CA LYS A 364 -10.71 -34.78 -17.59
C LYS A 364 -11.33 -33.67 -16.75
N PHE A 365 -11.52 -33.90 -15.46
CA PHE A 365 -11.90 -32.81 -14.55
C PHE A 365 -10.75 -31.82 -14.40
N PHE A 366 -10.92 -30.61 -14.90
CA PHE A 366 -9.91 -29.56 -14.84
C PHE A 366 -10.55 -28.16 -14.79
N SER A 367 -10.24 -27.41 -13.76
CA SER A 367 -10.73 -26.04 -13.57
C SER A 367 -9.56 -25.06 -13.61
N ASP A 368 -9.61 -24.11 -14.54
CA ASP A 368 -8.63 -23.02 -14.61
C ASP A 368 -8.56 -22.25 -13.28
N ARG A 369 -9.71 -21.88 -12.70
CA ARG A 369 -9.82 -21.19 -11.42
C ARG A 369 -9.08 -21.93 -10.28
N LYS A 370 -9.34 -23.22 -10.10
CA LYS A 370 -8.68 -24.02 -9.04
C LYS A 370 -7.18 -24.11 -9.29
N CYS A 371 -6.76 -24.29 -10.55
CA CYS A 371 -5.35 -24.33 -10.94
C CYS A 371 -4.65 -22.99 -10.63
N ILE A 372 -5.23 -21.87 -11.05
CA ILE A 372 -4.72 -20.51 -10.82
C ILE A 372 -4.55 -20.26 -9.33
N LEU A 373 -5.58 -20.49 -8.50
CA LEU A 373 -5.51 -20.28 -7.05
C LEU A 373 -4.41 -21.10 -6.39
N GLY A 374 -4.25 -22.37 -6.79
CA GLY A 374 -3.18 -23.24 -6.29
C GLY A 374 -1.79 -22.72 -6.66
N GLN A 375 -1.58 -22.22 -7.89
CA GLN A 375 -0.31 -21.67 -8.34
C GLN A 375 -0.02 -20.30 -7.70
N ILE A 376 -1.03 -19.44 -7.53
CA ILE A 376 -0.91 -18.17 -6.79
C ILE A 376 -0.45 -18.41 -5.35
N LYS A 377 -1.04 -19.42 -4.66
CA LYS A 377 -0.62 -19.80 -3.31
C LYS A 377 0.85 -20.22 -3.26
N LYS A 378 1.31 -21.03 -4.23
CA LYS A 378 2.73 -21.44 -4.36
C LYS A 378 3.64 -20.26 -4.66
N LYS A 379 3.31 -19.42 -5.66
CA LYS A 379 4.06 -18.20 -5.98
C LYS A 379 4.15 -17.25 -4.80
N ASN A 380 3.06 -17.01 -4.10
CA ASN A 380 3.03 -16.16 -2.91
C ASN A 380 3.91 -16.69 -1.77
N LYS A 381 3.97 -18.01 -1.58
CA LYS A 381 4.90 -18.65 -0.62
C LYS A 381 6.35 -18.40 -1.02
N ASN A 382 6.70 -18.53 -2.29
CA ASN A 382 8.04 -18.26 -2.80
C ASN A 382 8.39 -16.76 -2.69
N LEU A 383 7.50 -15.88 -3.14
CA LEU A 383 7.68 -14.42 -3.03
C LEU A 383 7.84 -13.96 -1.58
N SER A 384 7.19 -14.60 -0.60
CA SER A 384 7.35 -14.23 0.81
C SER A 384 8.69 -14.62 1.39
N LYS A 385 9.29 -15.70 0.91
CA LYS A 385 10.62 -16.14 1.36
C LYS A 385 11.75 -15.28 0.77
N ASN A 386 11.62 -14.83 -0.48
CA ASN A 386 12.72 -14.31 -1.28
C ASN A 386 12.43 -12.96 -1.94
N PHE A 387 11.43 -12.18 -1.46
CA PHE A 387 10.97 -10.97 -2.17
C PHE A 387 12.09 -9.91 -2.36
N LYS A 388 13.01 -9.77 -1.40
CA LYS A 388 14.15 -8.85 -1.52
C LYS A 388 15.16 -9.33 -2.56
N ILE A 389 15.41 -10.63 -2.63
CA ILE A 389 16.32 -11.22 -3.65
C ILE A 389 15.74 -11.01 -5.05
N ASN A 390 14.43 -11.19 -5.22
CA ASN A 390 13.77 -10.91 -6.50
C ASN A 390 13.93 -9.44 -6.92
N ILE A 391 13.71 -8.50 -5.98
CA ILE A 391 13.94 -7.07 -6.24
C ILE A 391 15.39 -6.79 -6.64
N LEU A 392 16.36 -7.40 -5.94
CA LEU A 392 17.77 -7.22 -6.27
C LEU A 392 18.10 -7.75 -7.66
N LYS A 393 17.55 -8.90 -8.06
CA LYS A 393 17.72 -9.47 -9.41
C LYS A 393 17.10 -8.60 -10.50
N GLU A 394 15.86 -8.18 -10.29
CA GLU A 394 15.15 -7.32 -11.25
C GLU A 394 15.88 -5.99 -11.48
N GLU A 395 16.35 -5.37 -10.41
CA GLU A 395 16.98 -4.05 -10.49
C GLU A 395 18.47 -4.10 -10.93
N SER A 396 19.19 -5.17 -10.65
CA SER A 396 20.56 -5.35 -11.11
C SER A 396 20.66 -5.99 -12.50
N GLN A 397 19.60 -6.61 -12.98
CA GLN A 397 19.57 -7.45 -14.20
C GLN A 397 20.58 -8.62 -14.15
N GLN A 398 21.03 -9.02 -12.96
CA GLN A 398 22.01 -10.08 -12.75
C GLN A 398 21.34 -11.31 -12.14
N ASN A 399 21.64 -12.50 -12.68
CA ASN A 399 21.00 -13.76 -12.30
C ASN A 399 21.95 -14.78 -11.64
N HIS A 400 23.25 -14.46 -11.52
CA HIS A 400 24.29 -15.40 -11.04
C HIS A 400 24.16 -15.77 -9.56
N PHE A 401 23.48 -14.98 -8.73
CA PHE A 401 23.29 -15.32 -7.33
C PHE A 401 21.98 -16.10 -7.06
N SER A 402 22.05 -17.04 -6.12
CA SER A 402 20.97 -18.00 -5.87
C SER A 402 19.71 -17.39 -5.27
N LEU A 403 18.54 -17.80 -5.77
CA LEU A 403 17.24 -17.49 -5.15
C LEU A 403 17.03 -18.17 -3.78
N LYS A 404 17.84 -19.17 -3.42
CA LYS A 404 17.75 -19.89 -2.14
C LYS A 404 18.41 -19.12 -0.99
N LEU A 405 19.16 -18.03 -1.27
CA LEU A 405 19.80 -17.21 -0.26
C LEU A 405 18.76 -16.66 0.74
N LYS A 406 19.14 -16.63 2.00
CA LYS A 406 18.36 -15.96 3.06
C LYS A 406 19.01 -14.61 3.34
N LEU A 407 18.23 -13.53 3.25
CA LEU A 407 18.68 -12.18 3.64
C LEU A 407 18.05 -11.80 4.97
N ARG A 408 18.90 -11.47 5.95
CA ARG A 408 18.50 -11.05 7.29
C ARG A 408 18.31 -9.52 7.34
N LYS A 409 19.37 -8.76 7.16
CA LYS A 409 19.39 -7.30 7.29
C LYS A 409 20.37 -6.69 6.29
N ALA A 410 20.10 -5.46 5.84
CA ALA A 410 21.06 -4.66 5.08
C ALA A 410 21.90 -3.80 6.02
N SER A 411 23.19 -3.66 5.71
CA SER A 411 24.10 -2.75 6.38
C SER A 411 25.02 -2.05 5.38
N ILE A 412 25.45 -0.83 5.72
CA ILE A 412 26.49 -0.05 5.02
C ILE A 412 27.80 -0.02 5.84
N ASN A 413 27.80 -0.68 7.00
CA ASN A 413 28.96 -0.78 7.89
C ASN A 413 29.43 -2.24 7.98
N SER A 414 30.62 -2.54 7.45
CA SER A 414 31.23 -3.87 7.46
C SER A 414 31.39 -4.42 8.88
N LYS A 415 31.68 -3.56 9.86
CA LYS A 415 31.87 -3.97 11.26
C LYS A 415 30.58 -4.52 11.91
N GLU A 416 29.40 -4.12 11.43
CA GLU A 416 28.08 -4.53 11.94
C GLU A 416 27.48 -5.73 11.20
N ILE A 417 28.14 -6.24 10.17
CA ILE A 417 27.69 -7.39 9.39
C ILE A 417 27.64 -8.66 10.26
N LYS A 418 26.57 -9.42 10.06
CA LYS A 418 26.36 -10.76 10.65
C LYS A 418 25.95 -11.74 9.56
N LYS A 419 26.00 -13.03 9.84
CA LYS A 419 25.58 -14.12 8.91
C LYS A 419 24.22 -13.83 8.26
N ASN A 420 24.17 -13.98 6.94
CA ASN A 420 22.99 -13.71 6.10
C ASN A 420 22.61 -12.22 5.93
N ASP A 421 23.47 -11.27 6.25
CA ASP A 421 23.24 -9.87 5.90
C ASP A 421 23.62 -9.59 4.44
N ILE A 422 23.14 -8.46 3.91
CA ILE A 422 23.60 -7.87 2.66
C ILE A 422 24.38 -6.59 2.96
N PHE A 423 25.57 -6.48 2.39
CA PHE A 423 26.43 -5.31 2.51
C PHE A 423 26.25 -4.39 1.31
N PHE A 424 26.01 -3.10 1.54
CA PHE A 424 26.01 -2.07 0.49
C PHE A 424 27.29 -1.25 0.61
N ALA A 425 28.23 -1.43 -0.32
CA ALA A 425 29.48 -0.71 -0.36
C ALA A 425 29.27 0.69 -0.94
N ILE A 426 29.03 1.66 -0.08
CA ILE A 426 28.77 3.04 -0.48
C ILE A 426 30.06 3.83 -0.50
N LYS A 427 30.34 4.52 -1.62
CA LYS A 427 31.44 5.47 -1.74
C LYS A 427 31.06 6.80 -1.08
N GLY A 428 31.72 7.13 0.03
CA GLY A 428 31.58 8.38 0.74
C GLY A 428 32.66 9.40 0.36
N LYS A 429 32.59 10.63 0.92
CA LYS A 429 33.60 11.67 0.69
C LYS A 429 34.98 11.30 1.26
N LYS A 430 35.04 10.67 2.43
CA LYS A 430 36.28 10.34 3.15
C LYS A 430 36.67 8.84 3.09
N ARG A 431 35.73 7.96 2.80
CA ARG A 431 35.95 6.51 2.79
C ARG A 431 35.17 5.86 1.66
N ASP A 432 35.76 4.84 1.01
CA ASP A 432 35.07 4.04 0.00
C ASP A 432 34.70 2.67 0.61
N GLY A 433 33.40 2.39 0.62
CA GLY A 433 32.86 1.12 1.14
C GLY A 433 33.38 -0.13 0.38
N ASN A 434 33.81 0.04 -0.89
CA ASN A 434 34.33 -1.08 -1.68
C ASN A 434 35.61 -1.70 -1.10
N PHE A 435 36.41 -0.94 -0.34
CA PHE A 435 37.61 -1.48 0.32
C PHE A 435 37.29 -2.50 1.45
N TYR A 436 36.06 -2.42 2.03
CA TYR A 436 35.63 -3.27 3.14
C TYR A 436 34.85 -4.52 2.69
N LEU A 437 34.92 -4.87 1.38
CA LEU A 437 34.21 -6.04 0.84
C LEU A 437 34.63 -7.34 1.50
N LYS A 438 35.94 -7.59 1.62
CA LYS A 438 36.51 -8.79 2.25
C LYS A 438 36.00 -8.94 3.68
N GLU A 439 36.18 -7.91 4.50
CA GLU A 439 35.72 -7.89 5.90
C GLU A 439 34.21 -8.21 6.02
N ALA A 440 33.38 -7.68 5.09
CA ALA A 440 31.95 -7.95 5.10
C ALA A 440 31.63 -9.41 4.73
N LEU A 441 32.32 -9.98 3.76
CA LEU A 441 32.14 -11.39 3.34
C LEU A 441 32.61 -12.37 4.42
N ASP A 442 33.77 -12.10 5.06
CA ASP A 442 34.33 -12.91 6.14
C ASP A 442 33.40 -12.92 7.36
N LYS A 443 32.73 -11.80 7.68
CA LYS A 443 31.69 -11.73 8.72
C LYS A 443 30.35 -12.36 8.34
N GLY A 444 30.27 -12.98 7.17
CA GLY A 444 29.13 -13.80 6.74
C GLY A 444 28.07 -13.06 5.95
N ALA A 445 28.41 -11.95 5.25
CA ALA A 445 27.50 -11.35 4.28
C ALA A 445 27.12 -12.38 3.20
N SER A 446 25.82 -12.54 2.94
CA SER A 446 25.32 -13.39 1.87
C SER A 446 25.47 -12.77 0.49
N LEU A 447 25.39 -11.45 0.41
CA LEU A 447 25.56 -10.65 -0.79
C LEU A 447 26.24 -9.33 -0.45
N ALA A 448 26.97 -8.78 -1.42
CA ALA A 448 27.55 -7.45 -1.36
C ALA A 448 27.24 -6.68 -2.65
N VAL A 449 26.71 -5.48 -2.51
CA VAL A 449 26.47 -4.54 -3.63
C VAL A 449 27.68 -3.61 -3.74
N ILE A 450 28.34 -3.63 -4.89
CA ILE A 450 29.65 -2.98 -5.13
C ILE A 450 29.68 -2.25 -6.48
N ASN A 451 30.63 -1.33 -6.65
CA ASN A 451 30.83 -0.61 -7.91
C ASN A 451 31.82 -1.33 -8.85
N LYS A 452 32.83 -2.00 -8.30
CA LYS A 452 33.83 -2.78 -9.08
C LYS A 452 33.95 -4.19 -8.52
N VAL A 453 33.83 -5.19 -9.39
CA VAL A 453 34.02 -6.60 -8.99
C VAL A 453 35.46 -6.82 -8.55
N LYS A 454 35.63 -7.50 -7.40
CA LYS A 454 36.93 -8.00 -6.92
C LYS A 454 37.05 -9.49 -7.25
N LYS A 455 37.89 -9.82 -8.19
CA LYS A 455 38.13 -11.22 -8.64
C LYS A 455 38.73 -12.11 -7.53
N SER A 456 39.47 -11.50 -6.59
CA SER A 456 40.03 -12.19 -5.40
C SER A 456 38.98 -12.66 -4.39
N GLU A 457 37.74 -12.22 -4.53
CA GLU A 457 36.66 -12.53 -3.61
C GLU A 457 35.55 -13.31 -4.33
N ASN A 458 34.71 -14.01 -3.59
CA ASN A 458 33.60 -14.81 -4.13
C ASN A 458 32.66 -14.00 -5.03
N ILE A 459 32.80 -14.12 -6.34
CA ILE A 459 32.08 -13.40 -7.39
C ILE A 459 30.57 -13.67 -7.29
N SER A 460 30.15 -14.90 -6.94
CA SER A 460 28.74 -15.28 -6.85
C SER A 460 27.98 -14.52 -5.75
N LYS A 461 28.69 -13.88 -4.82
CA LYS A 461 28.11 -13.04 -3.76
C LYS A 461 28.17 -11.55 -4.07
N GLN A 462 28.71 -11.14 -5.21
CA GLN A 462 28.89 -9.74 -5.58
C GLN A 462 27.83 -9.30 -6.60
N ILE A 463 27.18 -8.18 -6.33
CA ILE A 463 26.25 -7.49 -7.26
C ILE A 463 26.92 -6.21 -7.72
N LYS A 464 27.38 -6.17 -8.97
CA LYS A 464 27.99 -4.98 -9.58
C LYS A 464 26.92 -3.99 -9.98
N VAL A 465 27.08 -2.75 -9.56
CA VAL A 465 26.19 -1.64 -9.95
C VAL A 465 26.97 -0.35 -10.16
N PRO A 466 26.55 0.55 -11.04
CA PRO A 466 27.25 1.84 -11.25
C PRO A 466 27.33 2.69 -9.97
N ASN A 467 26.28 2.71 -9.17
CA ASN A 467 26.21 3.47 -7.91
C ASN A 467 25.41 2.71 -6.85
N SER A 468 26.09 2.27 -5.79
CA SER A 468 25.50 1.47 -4.72
C SER A 468 24.43 2.24 -3.90
N LEU A 469 24.56 3.56 -3.76
CA LEU A 469 23.56 4.38 -3.07
C LEU A 469 22.28 4.55 -3.89
N ASN A 470 22.40 4.82 -5.18
CA ASN A 470 21.25 4.92 -6.08
C ASN A 470 20.53 3.57 -6.17
N PHE A 471 21.29 2.48 -6.23
CA PHE A 471 20.74 1.13 -6.24
C PHE A 471 20.02 0.80 -4.93
N LEU A 472 20.61 1.15 -3.77
CA LEU A 472 19.94 1.00 -2.46
C LEU A 472 18.64 1.82 -2.43
N THR A 473 18.65 3.04 -2.91
CA THR A 473 17.47 3.92 -2.94
C THR A 473 16.36 3.33 -3.81
N LYS A 474 16.69 2.87 -5.03
CA LYS A 474 15.76 2.25 -5.97
C LYS A 474 15.15 0.95 -5.43
N THR A 475 16.00 0.07 -4.90
CA THR A 475 15.55 -1.20 -4.31
C THR A 475 14.71 -0.99 -3.04
N SER A 476 15.03 0.04 -2.23
CA SER A 476 14.23 0.41 -1.05
C SER A 476 12.83 0.89 -1.42
N SER A 477 12.69 1.70 -2.48
CA SER A 477 11.38 2.10 -3.02
C SER A 477 10.57 0.89 -3.45
N LYS A 478 11.20 -0.07 -4.14
CA LYS A 478 10.55 -1.34 -4.51
C LYS A 478 10.14 -2.20 -3.31
N VAL A 479 10.96 -2.22 -2.25
CA VAL A 479 10.59 -2.88 -0.98
C VAL A 479 9.34 -2.23 -0.39
N ARG A 480 9.27 -0.87 -0.37
CA ARG A 480 8.07 -0.13 0.08
C ARG A 480 6.82 -0.46 -0.74
N GLU A 481 6.93 -0.47 -2.06
CA GLU A 481 5.82 -0.77 -2.98
C GLU A 481 5.29 -2.20 -2.79
N ASN A 482 6.15 -3.14 -2.40
CA ASN A 482 5.79 -4.53 -2.13
C ASN A 482 5.35 -4.78 -0.67
N SER A 483 5.39 -3.78 0.20
CA SER A 483 4.92 -3.86 1.60
C SER A 483 3.48 -3.37 1.71
N SER A 484 2.67 -4.13 2.45
CA SER A 484 1.29 -3.73 2.79
C SER A 484 1.18 -2.98 4.12
N GLY A 485 2.28 -2.89 4.88
CA GLY A 485 2.33 -2.22 6.17
C GLY A 485 2.08 -0.72 6.08
N LYS A 486 1.48 -0.17 7.13
CA LYS A 486 1.26 1.28 7.26
C LYS A 486 2.56 1.98 7.63
N ILE A 487 2.91 3.04 6.93
CA ILE A 487 4.18 3.73 7.12
C ILE A 487 3.98 5.07 7.82
N ILE A 488 4.75 5.27 8.88
CA ILE A 488 4.78 6.49 9.69
C ILE A 488 6.14 7.16 9.46
N ALA A 489 6.15 8.39 8.95
CA ALA A 489 7.34 9.20 8.79
C ALA A 489 7.35 10.34 9.82
N ILE A 490 8.49 10.55 10.49
CA ILE A 490 8.60 11.49 11.59
C ILE A 490 9.69 12.52 11.29
N THR A 491 9.32 13.81 11.27
CA THR A 491 10.25 14.92 11.21
C THR A 491 10.04 15.90 12.36
N GLY A 492 10.93 16.87 12.51
CA GLY A 492 10.89 17.92 13.53
C GLY A 492 12.28 18.37 13.93
N SER A 493 12.38 19.41 14.73
CA SER A 493 13.67 19.91 15.23
C SER A 493 14.18 19.04 16.38
N CYS A 494 13.32 18.63 17.29
CA CYS A 494 13.62 17.79 18.44
C CYS A 494 12.67 16.60 18.57
N GLY A 495 13.09 15.57 19.32
CA GLY A 495 12.23 14.46 19.73
C GLY A 495 12.02 13.35 18.68
N LYS A 496 12.49 13.50 17.44
CA LYS A 496 12.30 12.53 16.36
C LYS A 496 12.67 11.08 16.75
N THR A 497 13.90 10.88 17.21
CA THR A 497 14.41 9.53 17.54
C THR A 497 13.69 8.95 18.75
N SER A 498 13.49 9.75 19.80
CA SER A 498 12.76 9.29 21.00
C SER A 498 11.32 8.91 20.67
N LEU A 499 10.65 9.70 19.82
CA LEU A 499 9.28 9.41 19.37
C LEU A 499 9.23 8.16 18.49
N LYS A 500 10.16 8.00 17.55
CA LYS A 500 10.28 6.79 16.71
C LYS A 500 10.45 5.53 17.55
N GLU A 501 11.35 5.56 18.54
CA GLU A 501 11.58 4.44 19.46
C GLU A 501 10.33 4.15 20.30
N LEU A 502 9.68 5.20 20.82
CA LEU A 502 8.47 5.07 21.64
C LEU A 502 7.32 4.41 20.85
N ILE A 503 7.05 4.89 19.62
CA ILE A 503 6.02 4.32 18.75
C ILE A 503 6.41 2.89 18.35
N GLY A 504 7.67 2.69 17.92
CA GLY A 504 8.16 1.38 17.49
C GLY A 504 8.07 0.32 18.59
N LYS A 505 8.55 0.62 19.80
CA LYS A 505 8.47 -0.30 20.95
C LYS A 505 7.02 -0.56 21.40
N ALA A 506 6.18 0.47 21.44
CA ALA A 506 4.77 0.32 21.80
C ALA A 506 3.99 -0.56 20.81
N LEU A 507 4.13 -0.30 19.51
CA LEU A 507 3.48 -1.10 18.47
C LEU A 507 4.02 -2.53 18.41
N ASN A 508 5.32 -2.73 18.67
CA ASN A 508 5.95 -4.07 18.64
C ASN A 508 5.40 -5.03 19.72
N LYS A 509 4.74 -4.50 20.79
CA LYS A 509 4.03 -5.30 21.79
C LYS A 509 2.75 -5.95 21.27
N VAL A 510 2.15 -5.42 20.20
CA VAL A 510 0.83 -5.82 19.70
C VAL A 510 0.80 -6.23 18.22
N CYS A 511 1.84 -5.88 17.44
CA CYS A 511 1.92 -6.17 16.02
C CYS A 511 3.38 -6.23 15.53
N ARG A 512 3.60 -6.57 14.26
CA ARG A 512 4.94 -6.64 13.65
C ARG A 512 5.34 -5.27 13.14
N VAL A 513 6.47 -4.77 13.60
CA VAL A 513 6.95 -3.41 13.29
C VAL A 513 8.42 -3.42 12.89
N THR A 514 8.75 -2.74 11.81
CA THR A 514 10.13 -2.34 11.51
C THR A 514 10.27 -0.83 11.72
N TYR A 515 11.28 -0.41 12.45
CA TYR A 515 11.62 1.00 12.64
C TYR A 515 13.11 1.26 12.48
N SER A 516 13.47 2.51 12.09
CA SER A 516 14.86 2.89 11.80
C SER A 516 15.75 2.61 13.00
N SER A 517 16.91 1.99 12.74
CA SER A 517 17.96 1.84 13.76
C SER A 517 18.61 3.20 14.02
N LYS A 518 19.00 3.47 15.26
CA LYS A 518 19.73 4.70 15.63
C LYS A 518 19.01 5.96 15.06
N SER A 519 19.76 6.98 14.63
CA SER A 519 19.26 8.18 13.96
C SER A 519 19.49 8.11 12.45
N TYR A 520 19.13 7.00 11.80
CA TYR A 520 19.22 6.81 10.34
C TYR A 520 18.13 7.61 9.62
N ASN A 521 18.33 8.93 9.47
CA ASN A 521 17.32 9.89 9.03
C ASN A 521 17.70 10.70 7.78
N ASN A 522 18.84 10.38 7.14
CA ASN A 522 19.37 11.08 5.96
C ASN A 522 19.34 10.21 4.71
N LYS A 523 19.92 10.70 3.58
CA LYS A 523 19.97 10.03 2.28
C LYS A 523 20.61 8.63 2.26
N PHE A 524 21.37 8.26 3.30
CA PHE A 524 21.94 6.93 3.46
C PHE A 524 21.07 6.06 4.39
N GLY A 525 20.67 6.63 5.51
CA GLY A 525 19.99 5.93 6.60
C GLY A 525 18.52 5.60 6.29
N VAL A 526 17.80 6.50 5.62
CA VAL A 526 16.39 6.27 5.26
C VAL A 526 16.23 5.13 4.26
N PRO A 527 16.95 5.09 3.12
CA PRO A 527 16.87 3.95 2.21
C PRO A 527 17.29 2.64 2.88
N LEU A 528 18.35 2.65 3.69
CA LEU A 528 18.80 1.47 4.43
C LEU A 528 17.73 0.95 5.39
N SER A 529 17.07 1.85 6.13
CA SER A 529 16.00 1.51 7.06
C SER A 529 14.77 0.95 6.33
N LEU A 530 14.42 1.56 5.20
CA LEU A 530 13.29 1.16 4.37
C LEU A 530 13.54 -0.20 3.68
N PHE A 531 14.77 -0.46 3.21
CA PHE A 531 15.15 -1.78 2.68
C PHE A 531 15.00 -2.88 3.73
N ASN A 532 15.20 -2.57 5.01
CA ASN A 532 15.05 -3.52 6.11
C ASN A 532 13.59 -3.84 6.47
N LEU A 533 12.61 -3.10 5.93
CA LEU A 533 11.18 -3.41 6.10
C LEU A 533 10.89 -4.85 5.70
N LYS A 534 10.18 -5.57 6.55
CA LYS A 534 9.76 -6.95 6.28
C LYS A 534 8.43 -6.95 5.53
N LYS A 535 8.22 -7.94 4.68
CA LYS A 535 7.01 -8.06 3.88
C LYS A 535 5.72 -8.12 4.70
N ASN A 536 5.79 -8.76 5.85
CA ASN A 536 4.65 -8.99 6.73
C ASN A 536 4.59 -8.02 7.91
N ASP A 537 5.37 -6.92 7.87
CA ASP A 537 5.23 -5.88 8.88
C ASP A 537 3.86 -5.21 8.75
N ASP A 538 3.23 -4.99 9.88
CA ASP A 538 1.98 -4.26 9.96
C ASP A 538 2.25 -2.75 9.94
N PHE A 539 3.43 -2.34 10.46
CA PHE A 539 3.88 -0.95 10.47
C PHE A 539 5.37 -0.81 10.15
N GLY A 540 5.70 0.33 9.52
CA GLY A 540 7.06 0.86 9.41
C GLY A 540 7.13 2.25 10.03
N VAL A 541 8.13 2.53 10.88
CA VAL A 541 8.31 3.83 11.53
C VAL A 541 9.69 4.39 11.19
N PHE A 542 9.72 5.50 10.43
CA PHE A 542 10.95 6.05 9.88
C PHE A 542 11.15 7.51 10.30
N GLU A 543 12.36 7.81 10.75
CA GLU A 543 12.79 9.17 11.03
C GLU A 543 13.30 9.84 9.75
N VAL A 544 12.89 11.09 9.51
CA VAL A 544 13.29 11.90 8.36
C VAL A 544 13.93 13.20 8.84
N GLY A 545 15.21 13.35 8.58
CA GLY A 545 15.98 14.54 8.86
C GLY A 545 16.12 15.45 7.66
N MET A 546 16.65 16.66 7.89
CA MET A 546 17.05 17.59 6.83
C MET A 546 18.24 18.45 7.27
N ASP A 547 19.03 18.85 6.32
CA ASP A 547 20.07 19.88 6.41
C ASP A 547 19.72 21.10 5.54
N LYS A 548 19.05 20.85 4.41
CA LYS A 548 18.63 21.82 3.40
C LYS A 548 17.17 21.62 2.99
N LYS A 549 16.57 22.64 2.40
CA LYS A 549 15.28 22.57 1.71
C LYS A 549 15.31 21.50 0.60
N GLY A 550 14.22 20.77 0.43
CA GLY A 550 14.04 19.70 -0.57
C GLY A 550 14.48 18.30 -0.10
N GLU A 551 15.25 18.18 0.99
CA GLU A 551 15.73 16.86 1.44
C GLU A 551 14.62 15.99 2.03
N ILE A 552 13.69 16.58 2.79
CA ILE A 552 12.52 15.85 3.31
C ILE A 552 11.64 15.38 2.17
N ASP A 553 11.40 16.22 1.16
CA ASP A 553 10.62 15.85 -0.03
C ASP A 553 11.26 14.65 -0.74
N ASN A 554 12.56 14.68 -1.00
CA ASN A 554 13.26 13.58 -1.67
C ASN A 554 13.21 12.27 -0.87
N LEU A 555 13.36 12.32 0.44
CA LEU A 555 13.29 11.13 1.30
C LEU A 555 11.86 10.58 1.39
N THR A 556 10.87 11.44 1.46
CA THR A 556 9.48 11.00 1.56
C THR A 556 8.90 10.48 0.24
N LYS A 557 9.47 10.86 -0.92
CA LYS A 557 9.16 10.25 -2.22
C LYS A 557 9.38 8.74 -2.24
N ILE A 558 10.42 8.25 -1.58
CA ILE A 558 10.70 6.81 -1.49
C ILE A 558 9.92 6.12 -0.37
N ILE A 559 9.63 6.85 0.71
CA ILE A 559 8.89 6.32 1.88
C ILE A 559 7.41 6.18 1.58
N LYS A 560 6.79 7.16 0.90
CA LYS A 560 5.34 7.26 0.64
C LYS A 560 4.54 6.97 1.91
N PRO A 561 4.60 7.86 2.94
CA PRO A 561 4.03 7.57 4.25
C PRO A 561 2.50 7.60 4.23
N ASP A 562 1.87 6.76 5.06
CA ASP A 562 0.44 6.82 5.37
C ASP A 562 0.14 7.90 6.42
N VAL A 563 1.10 8.13 7.32
CA VAL A 563 1.03 9.18 8.35
C VAL A 563 2.35 9.94 8.40
N GLY A 564 2.29 11.25 8.23
CA GLY A 564 3.37 12.17 8.54
C GLY A 564 3.26 12.71 9.98
N VAL A 565 4.39 13.02 10.60
CA VAL A 565 4.45 13.63 11.93
C VAL A 565 5.44 14.79 11.93
N ILE A 566 5.01 15.96 12.41
CA ILE A 566 5.91 17.08 12.70
C ILE A 566 5.87 17.33 14.21
N THR A 567 7.00 17.03 14.90
CA THR A 567 7.05 17.13 16.37
C THR A 567 7.07 18.58 16.87
N ASN A 568 7.93 19.40 16.27
CA ASN A 568 8.09 20.82 16.61
C ASN A 568 9.01 21.52 15.60
N VAL A 569 9.03 22.86 15.65
CA VAL A 569 9.93 23.73 14.87
C VAL A 569 10.78 24.57 15.81
N SER A 570 12.11 24.49 15.62
CA SER A 570 13.10 25.29 16.34
C SER A 570 14.34 25.47 15.46
N TYR A 571 15.27 26.33 15.88
CA TYR A 571 16.58 26.49 15.25
C TYR A 571 17.40 25.21 15.41
N ALA A 572 17.26 24.28 14.45
CA ALA A 572 18.10 23.11 14.26
C ALA A 572 18.51 23.09 12.78
N HIS A 573 19.80 22.86 12.49
CA HIS A 573 20.39 22.97 11.15
C HIS A 573 20.20 24.37 10.54
N ALA A 574 20.18 25.41 11.39
CA ALA A 574 19.77 26.77 11.05
C ALA A 574 20.76 27.49 10.12
N LYS A 575 21.98 26.98 9.96
CA LYS A 575 23.02 27.57 9.07
C LYS A 575 22.56 27.73 7.61
N ASN A 576 21.62 26.86 7.16
CA ASN A 576 21.11 26.84 5.77
C ASN A 576 19.79 27.60 5.61
N PHE A 577 19.27 28.26 6.66
CA PHE A 577 17.96 28.92 6.64
C PHE A 577 18.04 30.36 7.14
N LYS A 578 17.30 31.26 6.51
CA LYS A 578 17.26 32.68 6.90
C LYS A 578 16.51 32.89 8.22
N ASN A 579 15.46 32.14 8.49
CA ASN A 579 14.59 32.28 9.66
C ASN A 579 13.81 30.99 9.99
N LEU A 580 13.10 30.98 11.12
CA LEU A 580 12.28 29.84 11.58
C LEU A 580 11.15 29.47 10.61
N LYS A 581 10.57 30.45 9.89
CA LYS A 581 9.49 30.19 8.92
C LYS A 581 9.98 29.31 7.77
N GLN A 582 11.22 29.54 7.29
CA GLN A 582 11.82 28.69 6.27
C GLN A 582 12.06 27.25 6.78
N ILE A 583 12.46 27.09 8.05
CA ILE A 583 12.60 25.76 8.67
C ILE A 583 11.22 25.08 8.78
N ALA A 584 10.17 25.83 9.15
CA ALA A 584 8.81 25.31 9.21
C ALA A 584 8.31 24.83 7.82
N LEU A 585 8.55 25.63 6.77
CA LEU A 585 8.21 25.28 5.40
C LEU A 585 8.99 24.05 4.91
N ALA A 586 10.28 23.95 5.19
CA ALA A 586 11.07 22.78 4.83
C ALA A 586 10.58 21.50 5.55
N LYS A 587 10.13 21.61 6.82
CA LYS A 587 9.52 20.45 7.51
C LYS A 587 8.16 20.08 6.95
N SER A 588 7.40 21.04 6.41
CA SER A 588 6.11 20.75 5.76
C SER A 588 6.25 19.96 4.47
N GLU A 589 7.46 19.84 3.89
CA GLU A 589 7.73 18.99 2.72
C GLU A 589 7.32 17.52 2.95
N ILE A 590 7.31 17.05 4.20
CA ILE A 590 6.82 15.69 4.53
C ILE A 590 5.39 15.43 4.03
N MET A 591 4.57 16.48 3.92
CA MET A 591 3.18 16.40 3.47
C MET A 591 3.07 16.20 1.95
N ASN A 592 4.14 16.45 1.16
CA ASN A 592 4.09 16.36 -0.29
C ASN A 592 3.84 14.92 -0.78
N ASN A 593 4.33 13.94 -0.05
CA ASN A 593 4.35 12.54 -0.48
C ASN A 593 3.57 11.61 0.46
N ILE A 594 2.74 12.15 1.33
CA ILE A 594 1.75 11.35 2.08
C ILE A 594 0.75 10.78 1.06
N VAL A 595 0.43 9.49 1.20
CA VAL A 595 -0.51 8.81 0.29
C VAL A 595 -1.90 9.46 0.33
N GLU A 596 -2.65 9.36 -0.77
CA GLU A 596 -4.02 9.89 -0.85
C GLU A 596 -4.90 9.37 0.30
N GLY A 597 -5.62 10.28 0.97
CA GLY A 597 -6.43 9.96 2.16
C GLY A 597 -5.62 9.71 3.44
N GLY A 598 -4.30 9.93 3.38
CA GLY A 598 -3.41 9.82 4.53
C GLY A 598 -3.56 10.95 5.53
N SER A 599 -2.72 10.94 6.57
CA SER A 599 -2.88 11.80 7.73
C SER A 599 -1.59 12.53 8.09
N ILE A 600 -1.74 13.70 8.75
CA ILE A 600 -0.65 14.42 9.39
C ILE A 600 -0.93 14.61 10.88
N VAL A 601 0.09 14.39 11.72
CA VAL A 601 0.03 14.64 13.16
C VAL A 601 0.87 15.86 13.49
N LEU A 602 0.26 16.86 14.13
CA LEU A 602 0.84 18.17 14.41
C LEU A 602 0.78 18.50 15.90
N ASN A 603 1.80 19.21 16.39
CA ASN A 603 1.81 19.78 17.73
C ASN A 603 0.99 21.08 17.77
N ALA A 604 -0.15 21.06 18.45
CA ALA A 604 -1.02 22.25 18.53
C ALA A 604 -0.44 23.36 19.43
N ASP A 605 0.56 23.05 20.27
CA ASP A 605 1.29 24.05 21.08
C ASP A 605 2.45 24.71 20.29
N ASP A 606 2.73 24.27 19.06
CA ASP A 606 3.80 24.84 18.23
C ASP A 606 3.38 26.15 17.58
N LYS A 607 4.30 27.13 17.52
CA LYS A 607 4.06 28.44 16.89
C LYS A 607 3.58 28.34 15.44
N PHE A 608 4.04 27.31 14.69
CA PHE A 608 3.74 27.12 13.29
C PHE A 608 2.59 26.14 13.04
N TYR A 609 1.82 25.75 14.08
CA TYR A 609 0.69 24.84 13.94
C TYR A 609 -0.28 25.28 12.84
N LYS A 610 -0.76 26.54 12.88
CA LYS A 610 -1.72 27.05 11.89
C LYS A 610 -1.17 27.06 10.46
N LEU A 611 0.14 27.35 10.28
CA LEU A 611 0.78 27.27 8.98
C LEU A 611 0.74 25.84 8.43
N HIS A 612 1.16 24.87 9.25
CA HIS A 612 1.18 23.45 8.85
C HIS A 612 -0.24 22.92 8.63
N GLU A 613 -1.21 23.28 9.45
CA GLU A 613 -2.62 22.91 9.30
C GLU A 613 -3.18 23.42 7.96
N LYS A 614 -2.95 24.71 7.61
CA LYS A 614 -3.35 25.28 6.31
C LYS A 614 -2.75 24.53 5.12
N ILE A 615 -1.46 24.16 5.20
CA ILE A 615 -0.78 23.37 4.15
C ILE A 615 -1.40 21.97 4.04
N ALA A 616 -1.67 21.31 5.15
CA ALA A 616 -2.26 19.99 5.19
C ALA A 616 -3.68 19.95 4.58
N LEU A 617 -4.51 20.93 4.93
CA LEU A 617 -5.89 21.05 4.40
C LEU A 617 -5.88 21.28 2.87
N ARG A 618 -4.98 22.15 2.36
CA ARG A 618 -4.79 22.33 0.90
C ARG A 618 -4.42 21.03 0.18
N LYS A 619 -3.69 20.14 0.86
CA LYS A 619 -3.30 18.81 0.35
C LYS A 619 -4.34 17.72 0.64
N LYS A 620 -5.51 18.08 1.16
CA LYS A 620 -6.60 17.14 1.50
C LYS A 620 -6.19 16.05 2.48
N LEU A 621 -5.25 16.33 3.38
CA LEU A 621 -4.82 15.41 4.42
C LEU A 621 -5.74 15.50 5.65
N LYS A 622 -5.90 14.38 6.36
CA LYS A 622 -6.55 14.35 7.67
C LYS A 622 -5.61 14.90 8.72
N VAL A 623 -6.01 15.96 9.43
CA VAL A 623 -5.18 16.59 10.46
C VAL A 623 -5.56 16.05 11.83
N TYR A 624 -4.56 15.54 12.56
CA TYR A 624 -4.66 15.16 13.96
C TYR A 624 -3.68 16.00 14.77
N SER A 625 -4.06 16.40 15.97
CA SER A 625 -3.25 17.27 16.80
C SER A 625 -3.08 16.73 18.22
N PHE A 626 -1.92 17.03 18.81
CA PHE A 626 -1.68 16.78 20.24
C PHE A 626 -1.29 18.07 20.95
N SER A 627 -1.63 18.17 22.24
CA SER A 627 -1.33 19.36 23.04
C SER A 627 -1.24 19.04 24.54
N ILE A 628 -0.42 19.79 25.23
CA ILE A 628 -0.44 19.87 26.72
C ILE A 628 -1.51 20.90 27.14
N ASN A 629 -1.60 22.05 26.47
CA ASN A 629 -2.34 23.23 26.92
C ASN A 629 -3.69 23.43 26.21
N LYS A 630 -3.79 23.13 24.91
CA LYS A 630 -4.98 23.48 24.11
C LYS A 630 -6.11 22.47 24.25
N LYS A 631 -7.32 22.97 24.62
CA LYS A 631 -8.52 22.16 24.85
C LYS A 631 -9.03 21.44 23.59
N ASN A 632 -8.84 22.01 22.41
CA ASN A 632 -9.38 21.50 21.14
C ASN A 632 -8.45 20.55 20.37
N ALA A 633 -7.34 20.08 20.95
CA ALA A 633 -6.49 19.09 20.34
C ALA A 633 -7.15 17.70 20.31
N THR A 634 -6.86 16.91 19.26
CA THR A 634 -7.36 15.53 19.13
C THR A 634 -6.96 14.67 20.32
N VAL A 635 -5.71 14.82 20.78
CA VAL A 635 -5.17 14.19 21.98
C VAL A 635 -4.61 15.27 22.89
N ARG A 636 -5.10 15.34 24.14
CA ARG A 636 -4.62 16.34 25.09
C ARG A 636 -4.34 15.74 26.45
N LEU A 637 -3.39 16.35 27.14
CA LEU A 637 -3.15 16.07 28.54
C LEU A 637 -4.37 16.55 29.38
N ASN A 638 -4.77 15.70 30.33
CA ASN A 638 -5.77 16.08 31.32
C ASN A 638 -5.15 16.29 32.70
N SER A 639 -4.37 15.31 33.19
CA SER A 639 -3.64 15.41 34.45
C SER A 639 -2.50 14.39 34.55
N ILE A 640 -1.52 14.69 35.36
CA ILE A 640 -0.44 13.78 35.77
C ILE A 640 -0.46 13.66 37.27
N LYS A 641 -0.41 12.44 37.80
CA LYS A 641 -0.30 12.17 39.24
C LYS A 641 0.81 11.14 39.49
N LYS A 642 1.76 11.45 40.35
CA LYS A 642 2.81 10.53 40.81
C LYS A 642 2.23 9.63 41.90
N LYS A 643 2.31 8.29 41.70
CA LYS A 643 1.91 7.31 42.71
C LYS A 643 3.03 6.26 42.84
N LYS A 644 3.70 6.23 43.98
CA LYS A 644 4.87 5.34 44.25
C LYS A 644 5.90 5.46 43.13
N SER A 645 6.24 4.39 42.41
CA SER A 645 7.21 4.31 41.31
C SER A 645 6.65 4.58 39.91
N LYS A 646 5.41 5.11 39.78
CA LYS A 646 4.71 5.25 38.51
C LYS A 646 4.06 6.62 38.37
N PHE A 647 3.99 7.13 37.14
CA PHE A 647 3.12 8.24 36.79
C PHE A 647 1.81 7.73 36.20
N HIS A 648 0.70 8.25 36.68
CA HIS A 648 -0.65 8.10 36.15
C HIS A 648 -0.95 9.29 35.25
N VAL A 649 -0.89 9.09 33.95
CA VAL A 649 -1.12 10.14 32.95
C VAL A 649 -2.55 10.00 32.40
N SER A 650 -3.40 10.93 32.76
CA SER A 650 -4.77 11.00 32.26
C SER A 650 -4.80 11.84 30.98
N ILE A 651 -5.32 11.29 29.90
CA ILE A 651 -5.33 11.90 28.57
C ILE A 651 -6.75 11.86 28.01
N ASN A 652 -7.16 12.94 27.35
CA ASN A 652 -8.37 12.97 26.54
C ASN A 652 -8.01 12.69 25.07
N ILE A 653 -8.65 11.67 24.49
CA ILE A 653 -8.49 11.23 23.10
C ILE A 653 -9.87 11.28 22.45
N TYR A 654 -10.09 12.12 21.42
CA TYR A 654 -11.41 12.34 20.81
C TYR A 654 -12.53 12.58 21.85
N LYS A 655 -12.27 13.43 22.88
CA LYS A 655 -13.15 13.71 24.02
C LYS A 655 -13.36 12.56 25.02
N GLN A 656 -12.75 11.37 24.79
CA GLN A 656 -12.80 10.23 25.74
C GLN A 656 -11.58 10.25 26.67
N LYS A 657 -11.82 10.15 27.98
CA LYS A 657 -10.75 10.11 28.99
C LYS A 657 -10.14 8.70 29.06
N LYS A 658 -8.81 8.60 28.99
CA LYS A 658 -8.05 7.35 29.16
C LYS A 658 -6.85 7.55 30.06
N LEU A 659 -6.54 6.52 30.87
CA LEU A 659 -5.40 6.51 31.79
C LEU A 659 -4.28 5.64 31.22
N PHE A 660 -3.06 6.17 31.25
CA PHE A 660 -1.83 5.42 30.94
C PHE A 660 -0.86 5.43 32.12
N PHE A 661 -0.14 4.33 32.28
CA PHE A 661 0.90 4.21 33.28
C PHE A 661 2.26 4.29 32.58
N VAL A 662 3.15 5.14 33.09
CA VAL A 662 4.51 5.33 32.59
C VAL A 662 5.49 5.30 33.74
N SER A 663 6.76 4.95 33.48
CA SER A 663 7.84 4.96 34.49
C SER A 663 8.14 6.38 34.94
N THR A 664 8.82 6.49 36.08
CA THR A 664 9.17 7.79 36.73
C THR A 664 10.03 8.71 35.85
N ASN A 665 10.78 8.15 34.92
CA ASN A 665 11.70 8.92 34.05
C ASN A 665 10.99 9.53 32.80
N PHE A 666 9.66 9.48 32.74
CA PHE A 666 8.89 9.84 31.52
C PHE A 666 8.48 11.32 31.48
N GLU A 667 8.62 12.07 32.59
CA GLU A 667 8.12 13.46 32.72
C GLU A 667 8.66 14.38 31.61
N ASN A 668 9.90 14.18 31.23
CA ASN A 668 10.60 14.95 30.20
C ASN A 668 10.16 14.61 28.75
N ASN A 669 9.40 13.54 28.57
CA ASN A 669 8.97 13.04 27.24
C ASN A 669 7.47 13.12 27.03
N LEU A 670 6.75 13.91 27.80
CA LEU A 670 5.29 13.98 27.77
C LEU A 670 4.73 14.37 26.38
N LYS A 671 5.35 15.33 25.69
CA LYS A 671 4.96 15.69 24.31
C LYS A 671 5.12 14.52 23.34
N ASN A 672 6.20 13.74 23.47
CA ASN A 672 6.39 12.54 22.64
C ASN A 672 5.34 11.47 22.97
N LEU A 673 4.95 11.32 24.26
CA LEU A 673 3.88 10.40 24.67
C LEU A 673 2.55 10.78 24.03
N LEU A 674 2.13 12.04 24.11
CA LEU A 674 0.90 12.53 23.50
C LEU A 674 0.92 12.32 21.97
N CYS A 675 2.04 12.62 21.33
CA CYS A 675 2.24 12.40 19.90
C CYS A 675 2.14 10.90 19.53
N ALA A 676 2.80 10.02 20.29
CA ALA A 676 2.74 8.57 20.06
C ALA A 676 1.32 8.03 20.21
N ILE A 677 0.59 8.47 21.22
CA ILE A 677 -0.82 8.11 21.42
C ILE A 677 -1.67 8.60 20.25
N THR A 678 -1.44 9.83 19.76
CA THR A 678 -2.15 10.36 18.60
C THR A 678 -1.92 9.49 17.37
N VAL A 679 -0.68 9.12 17.07
CA VAL A 679 -0.34 8.25 15.94
C VAL A 679 -1.00 6.87 16.08
N ILE A 680 -0.91 6.25 17.24
CA ILE A 680 -1.48 4.91 17.47
C ILE A 680 -3.02 4.94 17.40
N SER A 681 -3.66 6.01 17.88
CA SER A 681 -5.12 6.18 17.86
C SER A 681 -5.71 6.32 16.46
N ILE A 682 -4.90 6.63 15.44
CA ILE A 682 -5.34 6.65 14.02
C ILE A 682 -5.65 5.22 13.53
N PHE A 683 -4.94 4.22 14.04
CA PHE A 683 -4.99 2.85 13.56
C PHE A 683 -5.69 1.87 14.49
N GLN A 684 -5.78 2.18 15.78
CA GLN A 684 -6.33 1.29 16.79
C GLN A 684 -7.49 1.93 17.54
N ASN A 685 -8.50 1.12 17.85
CA ASN A 685 -9.60 1.58 18.70
C ASN A 685 -9.06 1.91 20.11
N ILE A 686 -9.38 3.10 20.58
CA ILE A 686 -8.94 3.64 21.87
C ILE A 686 -9.33 2.73 23.04
N LYS A 687 -10.51 2.09 22.97
CA LYS A 687 -10.98 1.17 24.02
C LYS A 687 -10.00 0.00 24.25
N ASN A 688 -9.34 -0.47 23.19
CA ASN A 688 -8.43 -1.63 23.20
C ASN A 688 -6.98 -1.28 23.54
N LEU A 689 -6.62 0.00 23.68
CA LEU A 689 -5.26 0.40 24.04
C LEU A 689 -4.94 0.02 25.49
N ASN A 690 -3.90 -0.82 25.67
CA ASN A 690 -3.45 -1.23 26.99
C ASN A 690 -2.84 -0.03 27.75
N LYS A 691 -3.29 0.20 28.98
CA LYS A 691 -2.79 1.28 29.85
C LYS A 691 -1.31 1.17 30.21
N ASN A 692 -0.69 -0.01 30.10
CA ASN A 692 0.72 -0.26 30.34
C ASN A 692 1.59 -0.26 29.06
N ILE A 693 1.04 0.08 27.89
CA ILE A 693 1.73 -0.05 26.60
C ILE A 693 3.07 0.71 26.55
N PHE A 694 3.20 1.80 27.32
CA PHE A 694 4.39 2.65 27.42
C PHE A 694 5.21 2.44 28.71
N TYR A 695 4.84 1.50 29.58
CA TYR A 695 5.42 1.36 30.92
C TYR A 695 6.91 1.04 30.91
N ASP A 696 7.36 0.12 30.04
CA ASP A 696 8.77 -0.34 29.96
C ASP A 696 9.59 0.48 28.94
N TYR A 697 9.15 1.68 28.61
CA TYR A 697 9.90 2.52 27.68
C TYR A 697 11.12 3.12 28.38
N GLU A 698 12.30 2.82 27.88
CA GLU A 698 13.55 3.44 28.27
C GLU A 698 13.92 4.57 27.32
N ILE A 699 14.38 5.68 27.88
CA ILE A 699 14.85 6.82 27.10
C ILE A 699 16.13 6.42 26.37
N PRO A 700 16.26 6.70 25.05
CA PRO A 700 17.49 6.41 24.32
C PRO A 700 18.70 7.15 24.90
N GLU A 701 19.85 6.49 24.91
CA GLU A 701 21.12 7.00 25.45
C GLU A 701 21.47 8.39 24.89
N GLY A 702 21.93 9.28 25.78
CA GLY A 702 22.30 10.66 25.47
C GLY A 702 21.11 11.61 25.23
N ARG A 703 19.88 11.23 25.63
CA ARG A 703 18.65 12.01 25.40
C ARG A 703 17.84 12.24 26.68
N GLY A 704 18.52 12.42 27.79
CA GLY A 704 17.95 12.60 29.12
C GLY A 704 17.86 11.30 29.91
N ASP A 705 18.64 10.32 29.55
CA ASP A 705 18.74 9.09 30.33
C ASP A 705 19.50 9.34 31.64
N PHE A 706 18.96 8.76 32.72
CA PHE A 706 19.44 8.93 34.06
C PHE A 706 20.21 7.70 34.50
N SER A 707 21.42 7.91 35.06
CA SER A 707 22.27 6.83 35.61
C SER A 707 23.01 7.25 36.88
N LYS A 708 23.21 6.34 37.79
CA LYS A 708 24.12 6.51 38.92
C LYS A 708 25.49 5.97 38.51
N ILE A 709 26.51 6.81 38.44
CA ILE A 709 27.89 6.43 38.14
C ILE A 709 28.73 6.47 39.39
N LYS A 710 29.81 5.67 39.45
CA LYS A 710 30.75 5.64 40.55
C LYS A 710 32.14 6.07 40.07
N ILE A 711 32.69 7.14 40.62
CA ILE A 711 33.98 7.68 40.21
C ILE A 711 34.75 8.02 41.55
N ASN A 712 35.95 7.49 41.74
CA ASN A 712 36.76 7.69 42.94
C ASN A 712 35.98 7.47 44.25
N LYS A 713 35.27 6.35 44.37
CA LYS A 713 34.40 6.01 45.52
C LYS A 713 33.16 6.92 45.69
N LYS A 714 33.01 8.00 44.94
CA LYS A 714 31.86 8.91 44.99
C LYS A 714 30.74 8.38 44.04
N ASN A 715 29.50 8.45 44.50
CA ASN A 715 28.31 8.19 43.64
C ASN A 715 27.83 9.52 43.05
N ILE A 716 27.67 9.63 41.76
CA ILE A 716 27.20 10.83 41.05
C ILE A 716 25.96 10.46 40.22
N PHE A 717 24.93 11.30 40.28
CA PHE A 717 23.72 11.13 39.50
C PHE A 717 23.87 11.84 38.12
N LEU A 718 24.19 11.07 37.09
CA LEU A 718 24.42 11.58 35.73
C LEU A 718 23.13 11.63 34.93
N ILE A 719 22.81 12.79 34.38
CA ILE A 719 21.79 13.04 33.38
C ILE A 719 22.49 13.29 32.04
N ASP A 720 22.39 12.33 31.15
CA ASP A 720 23.08 12.37 29.87
C ASP A 720 22.17 12.96 28.77
N GLU A 721 22.42 14.19 28.39
CA GLU A 721 21.80 14.94 27.31
C GLU A 721 22.78 15.26 26.16
N SER A 722 23.87 14.51 26.07
CA SER A 722 25.03 14.80 25.23
C SER A 722 24.92 14.41 23.75
N TYR A 723 23.83 13.74 23.34
CA TYR A 723 23.71 13.25 21.95
C TYR A 723 23.57 14.37 20.93
N ASN A 724 22.80 15.44 21.23
CA ASN A 724 22.65 16.60 20.37
C ASN A 724 22.13 17.79 21.15
N SER A 725 22.42 19.01 20.64
CA SER A 725 22.01 20.26 21.29
C SER A 725 21.46 21.25 20.26
N ASN A 726 20.33 21.86 20.59
CA ASN A 726 19.75 23.02 19.91
C ASN A 726 18.97 23.85 20.93
N PRO A 727 18.60 25.11 20.63
CA PRO A 727 18.03 26.02 21.64
C PRO A 727 16.81 25.46 22.37
N LEU A 728 15.90 24.81 21.66
CA LEU A 728 14.68 24.21 22.27
C LEU A 728 15.01 23.03 23.18
N SER A 729 15.86 22.11 22.73
CA SER A 729 16.23 20.93 23.53
C SER A 729 17.03 21.31 24.77
N LEU A 730 17.87 22.34 24.66
CA LEU A 730 18.69 22.81 25.74
C LEU A 730 17.84 23.53 26.81
N ARG A 731 16.96 24.44 26.39
CA ARG A 731 15.97 25.07 27.29
C ARG A 731 15.12 24.01 28.02
N SER A 732 14.65 23.00 27.30
CA SER A 732 13.86 21.91 27.88
C SER A 732 14.67 21.10 28.92
N ALA A 733 15.93 20.77 28.61
CA ALA A 733 16.81 20.03 29.53
C ALA A 733 17.11 20.82 30.82
N ILE A 734 17.42 22.11 30.70
CA ILE A 734 17.63 22.99 31.85
C ILE A 734 16.39 23.06 32.74
N ASN A 735 15.20 23.26 32.13
CA ASN A 735 13.94 23.31 32.89
C ASN A 735 13.69 21.99 33.63
N ASN A 736 13.90 20.87 32.97
CA ASN A 736 13.72 19.55 33.57
C ASN A 736 14.71 19.32 34.69
N PHE A 737 15.96 19.75 34.53
CA PHE A 737 16.98 19.67 35.59
C PHE A 737 16.63 20.55 36.77
N ASN A 738 16.06 21.72 36.53
CA ASN A 738 15.57 22.63 37.54
C ASN A 738 14.49 22.01 38.44
N LEU A 739 13.58 21.22 37.84
CA LEU A 739 12.46 20.57 38.53
C LEU A 739 12.88 19.40 39.46
N ILE A 740 14.10 18.93 39.40
CA ILE A 740 14.57 17.86 40.29
C ILE A 740 14.76 18.47 41.70
N ASN A 741 13.91 18.05 42.63
CA ASN A 741 14.08 18.44 44.05
C ASN A 741 15.19 17.67 44.70
N ILE A 742 16.17 18.38 45.24
CA ILE A 742 17.35 17.84 45.89
C ILE A 742 17.42 18.46 47.29
N LYS A 743 17.64 17.62 48.29
CA LYS A 743 17.96 18.06 49.68
C LYS A 743 19.48 17.90 49.87
N ASN A 744 20.19 18.91 50.26
CA ASN A 744 21.60 18.91 50.64
C ASN A 744 22.65 18.52 49.59
N ASN A 745 22.33 18.46 48.31
CA ASN A 745 23.26 18.16 47.22
C ASN A 745 23.27 19.28 46.18
N LYS A 746 24.33 19.36 45.34
CA LYS A 746 24.46 20.38 44.30
C LYS A 746 24.08 19.87 42.91
N LYS A 747 23.62 20.81 42.07
CA LYS A 747 23.35 20.65 40.66
C LYS A 747 24.46 21.25 39.81
N HIS A 748 25.19 20.40 39.10
CA HIS A 748 26.25 20.77 38.19
C HIS A 748 25.81 20.63 36.73
N LEU A 749 26.09 21.65 35.93
CA LEU A 749 25.73 21.66 34.52
C LEU A 749 26.96 21.85 33.64
N ILE A 750 27.29 20.89 32.77
CA ILE A 750 28.35 21.02 31.75
C ILE A 750 27.68 21.27 30.41
N LEU A 751 27.95 22.43 29.82
CA LEU A 751 27.37 22.83 28.52
C LEU A 751 28.44 22.84 27.44
N GLY A 752 28.17 22.11 26.36
CA GLY A 752 28.91 22.20 25.09
C GLY A 752 28.21 23.08 24.05
N ASP A 753 28.93 23.38 22.99
CA ASP A 753 28.41 24.19 21.88
C ASP A 753 27.15 23.63 21.26
N MET A 754 26.21 24.51 20.89
CA MET A 754 25.15 24.23 19.91
C MET A 754 25.70 24.49 18.51
N LEU A 755 25.98 23.43 17.76
CA LEU A 755 26.52 23.52 16.43
C LEU A 755 25.42 23.74 15.36
N GLU A 756 25.83 24.09 14.14
CA GLU A 756 24.96 24.24 12.95
C GLU A 756 23.92 25.39 13.03
N LEU A 757 24.15 26.40 13.91
CA LEU A 757 23.29 27.57 14.07
C LEU A 757 23.62 28.69 13.07
N GLY A 758 24.82 28.69 12.44
CA GLY A 758 25.28 29.72 11.50
C GLY A 758 25.26 31.12 12.12
N LYS A 759 24.75 32.13 11.40
CA LYS A 759 24.66 33.51 11.85
C LYS A 759 23.84 33.74 13.11
N HIS A 760 23.00 32.78 13.50
CA HIS A 760 22.15 32.85 14.70
C HIS A 760 22.91 32.43 15.98
N SER A 761 24.16 31.91 15.85
CA SER A 761 24.86 31.22 16.94
C SER A 761 25.07 32.15 18.16
N LYS A 762 25.64 33.32 17.96
CA LYS A 762 25.97 34.27 19.07
C LYS A 762 24.72 34.63 19.88
N LYS A 763 23.65 35.06 19.19
CA LYS A 763 22.37 35.43 19.83
C LYS A 763 21.76 34.27 20.62
N LEU A 764 21.65 33.10 19.98
CA LEU A 764 21.00 31.94 20.59
C LEU A 764 21.78 31.32 21.76
N HIS A 765 23.10 31.44 21.76
CA HIS A 765 23.92 31.09 22.92
C HIS A 765 23.74 32.10 24.06
N SER A 766 23.78 33.41 23.77
CA SER A 766 23.57 34.45 24.77
C SER A 766 22.24 34.33 25.51
N GLU A 767 21.13 34.12 24.78
CA GLU A 767 19.79 33.94 25.37
C GLU A 767 19.61 32.78 26.33
N LEU A 768 20.59 31.86 26.45
CA LEU A 768 20.53 30.73 27.39
C LEU A 768 20.85 31.16 28.82
N SER A 769 21.57 32.26 28.99
CA SER A 769 21.91 32.78 30.34
C SER A 769 20.67 33.06 31.16
N ASP A 770 19.58 33.59 30.59
CA ASP A 770 18.38 33.97 31.30
C ASP A 770 17.73 32.76 32.03
N ILE A 771 17.60 31.64 31.31
CA ILE A 771 17.02 30.43 31.90
C ILE A 771 17.93 29.76 32.93
N ILE A 772 19.25 29.88 32.74
CA ILE A 772 20.24 29.39 33.71
C ILE A 772 20.19 30.25 34.97
N ASN A 773 20.17 31.57 34.82
CA ASN A 773 20.13 32.50 35.93
C ASN A 773 18.90 32.35 36.82
N SER A 774 17.74 32.04 36.21
CA SER A 774 16.47 31.81 36.93
C SER A 774 16.32 30.37 37.48
N SER A 775 17.25 29.45 37.21
CA SER A 775 17.18 28.04 37.63
C SER A 775 17.79 27.81 39.01
N SER A 776 17.53 26.65 39.64
CA SER A 776 18.20 26.15 40.85
C SER A 776 19.51 25.42 40.56
N ILE A 777 20.17 25.67 39.46
CA ILE A 777 21.48 25.10 39.12
C ILE A 777 22.56 25.86 39.88
N ASP A 778 23.43 25.13 40.59
CA ASP A 778 24.48 25.74 41.42
C ASP A 778 25.73 26.13 40.62
N ASN A 779 26.23 25.20 39.79
CA ASN A 779 27.47 25.44 39.05
C ASN A 779 27.31 25.12 37.60
N VAL A 780 27.79 26.04 36.73
CA VAL A 780 27.74 25.90 35.28
C VAL A 780 29.14 25.95 34.67
N TYR A 781 29.53 24.91 34.00
CA TYR A 781 30.79 24.76 33.31
C TYR A 781 30.55 24.76 31.81
N VAL A 782 31.45 25.35 31.04
CA VAL A 782 31.27 25.46 29.58
C VAL A 782 32.44 24.84 28.83
N PHE A 783 32.13 24.14 27.74
CA PHE A 783 33.10 23.46 26.88
C PHE A 783 32.83 23.76 25.42
N GLY A 784 33.68 24.61 24.80
CA GLY A 784 33.54 25.02 23.40
C GLY A 784 33.72 26.52 23.18
N LYS A 785 33.71 26.94 21.90
CA LYS A 785 33.97 28.32 21.50
C LYS A 785 32.74 29.23 21.66
N ASN A 786 31.62 28.77 21.14
CA ASN A 786 30.39 29.56 21.05
C ASN A 786 29.63 29.64 22.40
N ILE A 787 29.69 28.61 23.22
CA ILE A 787 29.00 28.56 24.51
C ILE A 787 29.57 29.57 25.51
N LYS A 788 30.76 30.14 25.23
CA LYS A 788 31.33 31.24 26.02
C LYS A 788 30.44 32.47 26.00
N GLU A 789 29.60 32.68 24.97
CA GLU A 789 28.63 33.77 24.96
C GLU A 789 27.55 33.60 26.04
N THR A 790 27.14 32.37 26.32
CA THR A 790 26.27 32.07 27.47
C THR A 790 26.98 32.37 28.80
N TYR A 791 28.21 31.88 28.93
CA TYR A 791 29.00 32.03 30.16
C TYR A 791 29.23 33.48 30.57
N LYS A 792 29.44 34.40 29.61
CA LYS A 792 29.61 35.85 29.87
C LYS A 792 28.44 36.41 30.67
N ASN A 793 27.21 36.01 30.38
CA ASN A 793 25.98 36.56 30.93
C ASN A 793 25.37 35.76 32.11
N ILE A 794 26.05 34.71 32.58
CA ILE A 794 25.64 33.94 33.78
C ILE A 794 26.02 34.73 35.03
N HIS A 795 25.16 34.68 36.05
CA HIS A 795 25.45 35.29 37.37
C HIS A 795 26.73 34.73 37.97
N ARG A 796 27.56 35.63 38.60
CA ARG A 796 28.89 35.28 39.16
C ARG A 796 28.81 34.07 40.12
N LYS A 797 27.77 33.99 40.94
CA LYS A 797 27.56 32.88 41.93
C LYS A 797 27.38 31.50 41.27
N LYS A 798 27.03 31.44 40.01
CA LYS A 798 26.79 30.17 39.23
C LYS A 798 27.96 29.84 38.30
N LYS A 799 28.92 30.75 38.11
CA LYS A 799 30.04 30.54 37.18
C LYS A 799 31.01 29.51 37.76
N GLY A 800 31.12 28.38 37.06
CA GLY A 800 32.21 27.43 37.25
C GLY A 800 33.39 27.71 36.32
N LEU A 801 34.02 26.67 35.76
CA LEU A 801 35.21 26.77 34.91
C LEU A 801 34.86 26.81 33.41
N ILE A 802 35.69 27.45 32.60
CA ILE A 802 35.73 27.32 31.16
C ILE A 802 36.72 26.20 30.85
N LEU A 803 36.19 25.10 30.28
CA LEU A 803 36.94 23.88 29.99
C LEU A 803 37.40 23.90 28.52
N LYS A 804 38.68 23.52 28.29
CA LYS A 804 39.29 23.51 26.95
C LYS A 804 39.44 22.10 26.41
N GLU A 805 39.62 21.11 27.26
CA GLU A 805 39.88 19.70 26.94
C GLU A 805 38.96 18.74 27.69
N ILE A 806 38.77 17.54 27.13
CA ILE A 806 37.96 16.46 27.72
C ILE A 806 38.58 15.96 29.04
N SER A 807 39.92 15.95 29.16
CA SER A 807 40.67 15.64 30.36
C SER A 807 40.23 16.52 31.54
N GLN A 808 40.17 17.84 31.34
CA GLN A 808 39.72 18.79 32.35
C GLN A 808 38.28 18.54 32.84
N ILE A 809 37.42 17.98 31.98
CA ILE A 809 36.06 17.58 32.38
C ILE A 809 36.14 16.39 33.32
N ILE A 810 37.03 15.43 33.06
CA ILE A 810 37.21 14.25 33.87
C ILE A 810 37.76 14.65 35.25
N ASP A 811 38.76 15.54 35.28
CA ASP A 811 39.35 16.04 36.52
C ASP A 811 38.35 16.84 37.35
N LEU A 812 37.54 17.69 36.71
CA LEU A 812 36.43 18.37 37.35
C LEU A 812 35.46 17.40 38.02
N ILE A 813 35.08 16.30 37.34
CA ILE A 813 34.16 15.31 37.87
C ILE A 813 34.78 14.58 39.04
N LYS A 814 36.08 14.27 39.00
CA LYS A 814 36.81 13.59 40.11
C LYS A 814 36.96 14.47 41.32
N ASN A 815 37.33 15.74 41.14
CA ASN A 815 37.79 16.60 42.23
C ASN A 815 36.70 17.53 42.77
N ASN A 816 35.86 18.12 41.91
CA ASN A 816 34.97 19.23 42.29
C ASN A 816 33.48 18.80 42.44
N ILE A 817 33.12 17.55 42.05
CA ILE A 817 31.76 17.04 42.24
C ILE A 817 31.74 16.12 43.45
N ASN A 818 30.81 16.36 44.37
CA ASN A 818 30.71 15.62 45.64
C ASN A 818 29.86 14.35 45.53
N ASN A 819 29.91 13.54 46.58
CA ASN A 819 29.09 12.32 46.65
C ASN A 819 27.60 12.67 46.65
N ASN A 820 26.83 11.99 45.79
CA ASN A 820 25.39 12.16 45.52
C ASN A 820 25.00 13.49 44.85
N ASP A 821 25.93 14.28 44.33
CA ASP A 821 25.61 15.44 43.50
C ASP A 821 25.00 15.01 42.15
N TYR A 822 24.27 15.92 41.52
CA TYR A 822 23.64 15.74 40.25
C TYR A 822 24.42 16.47 39.14
N LEU A 823 24.79 15.73 38.11
CA LEU A 823 25.52 16.23 36.94
C LEU A 823 24.73 16.10 35.67
N MET A 824 24.43 17.19 35.01
CA MET A 824 23.87 17.14 33.64
C MET A 824 24.96 17.54 32.64
N ILE A 825 25.11 16.74 31.56
CA ILE A 825 26.03 17.00 30.45
C ILE A 825 25.24 17.15 29.16
N LYS A 826 25.37 18.33 28.51
CA LYS A 826 24.65 18.61 27.26
C LYS A 826 25.51 19.37 26.25
N GLY A 827 25.52 18.88 25.00
CA GLY A 827 26.23 19.50 23.87
C GLY A 827 25.88 18.85 22.55
N SER A 828 26.33 19.41 21.45
CA SER A 828 26.21 18.77 20.12
C SER A 828 27.17 17.57 20.04
N ASN A 829 26.79 16.55 19.28
CA ASN A 829 27.54 15.27 19.17
C ASN A 829 29.02 15.48 18.81
N ALA A 830 29.28 16.39 17.87
CA ALA A 830 30.65 16.69 17.41
C ALA A 830 31.53 17.35 18.48
N THR A 831 30.99 17.75 19.63
CA THR A 831 31.82 18.25 20.78
C THR A 831 32.59 17.13 21.51
N GLY A 832 32.25 15.87 21.25
CA GLY A 832 32.87 14.71 21.92
C GLY A 832 32.24 14.36 23.27
N LEU A 833 31.37 15.18 23.85
CA LEU A 833 30.75 14.94 25.17
C LEU A 833 29.96 13.64 25.25
N HIS A 834 29.36 13.21 24.11
CA HIS A 834 28.63 11.93 24.07
C HIS A 834 29.56 10.72 24.22
N LYS A 835 30.77 10.78 23.70
CA LYS A 835 31.77 9.72 23.90
C LYS A 835 32.20 9.65 25.35
N LEU A 836 32.42 10.81 25.97
CA LEU A 836 32.76 10.93 27.38
C LEU A 836 31.66 10.32 28.26
N THR A 837 30.40 10.70 28.09
CA THR A 837 29.31 10.15 28.93
C THR A 837 29.15 8.66 28.74
N SER A 838 29.36 8.14 27.53
CA SER A 838 29.35 6.71 27.25
C SER A 838 30.49 5.96 27.92
N SER A 839 31.70 6.56 28.02
CA SER A 839 32.84 5.95 28.78
C SER A 839 32.58 5.95 30.27
N LEU A 840 32.11 7.06 30.85
CA LEU A 840 31.75 7.16 32.26
C LEU A 840 30.71 6.11 32.73
N LYS A 841 29.80 5.73 31.82
CA LYS A 841 28.81 4.68 32.08
C LYS A 841 29.38 3.26 31.95
N LYS A 842 30.44 3.05 31.14
CA LYS A 842 31.06 1.74 30.90
C LYS A 842 31.98 1.30 32.05
N GLU A 843 32.64 2.23 32.70
CA GLU A 843 33.45 1.93 33.89
C GLU A 843 32.65 1.23 35.02
N ARG A 844 31.31 1.39 34.99
CA ARG A 844 30.40 0.63 35.89
C ARG A 844 30.26 -0.86 35.51
N LYS A 845 30.42 -1.24 34.24
CA LYS A 845 30.27 -2.63 33.78
C LYS A 845 31.48 -3.52 34.06
N ASN A 846 32.64 -2.89 34.22
CA ASN A 846 33.88 -3.62 34.51
C ASN A 846 34.17 -3.70 36.01
N ALA A 847 33.31 -3.13 36.86
CA ALA A 847 33.42 -3.14 38.33
C ALA A 847 32.28 -3.99 38.98
N LEU A 848 31.57 -4.76 38.22
CA LEU A 848 30.67 -5.84 38.62
C LEU A 848 31.17 -7.14 37.97
#